data_1f56a6a7256b32cfd2754bd19d2c244f
#
_entry.id   1f56a6a7256b32cfd2754bd19d2c244f
#
_cell.length_a   1.000
_cell.length_b   1.000
_cell.length_c   1.000
_cell.angle_alpha   90.00
_cell.angle_beta   90.00
_cell.angle_gamma   90.00
#
_symmetry.space_group_name_H-M   'P 1'
#
loop_
_entity.id
_entity.type
_entity.pdbx_description
1 polymer ?
#
loop_
_entity_poly.entity_id
_entity_poly.type
_entity_poly.pdbx_seq_one_letter_code
_entity_poly.pdbx_strand_id
1 'polypeptide(L)'
;MKKDLLKVSIRQHAIYLPAIEGTEKREALTSTTVTLVAQLRKVGYSLSEELLHAVNQLYPAQQVEILQVMKEVLGVSLNWAPLVKGWDTPTGETRLDHWITWLANMFNSKKGVKLSCGHVIPDNTFPLERYNGCPFCGTPFETASTEYFGQASKLKMLELWQEKELNVFFGDLLESRTALDATQADSLKILLAELPLPAVGIKMKETLMLVIDTLVEQDRAQEAQIYFSAPNDILRYLWYKKTGFLQIIEPKTLIRKAGRNNAHLCNALDKSRSAAQAKREELKLKYTRRECKMVALWLNNLAMTPEKSCEMMHSKREMWVRMIRALRLAEYARKPGFENLKELMDVFYCQAYTVWQGEVERSRLKADAAQTFALLKQRPGMFARSLFANMLWFGPEETLAAFKEVVHLLPARLVVTLGMYAESYFEQGHKRMVKPLGGNALLIEPHYLVSLYMEDQLKEMVKEVQDLCKEVVATRFANAGAGSGSASMYIDPMLFHIPLSIGDRSETVQDTSCALQGTRFPVEGDKVRLFMQWGKGLPAQHLDMDLSCHITLPSTTEVCSYFNLTVIGAKHSGDIRSIPDKKGTAEYIELDLNELDRVGAQYVAFTCNAYSNGAISPNLVVGWMNSAYPMKISERNGVAYDPSCVQHQVRVSQSVQKGLVFGVLKVKEREVVWLEIPFGGQTVLSLDTQTIEKYLDKLEAKTTVGELLAIKAQAQGLKLADTPEADEVYTREWALNTAAVTKLLLGD
;
A
#
# COMPACT_ATOMS: atom_id res chain seq x y z
N MET A 1 -6.11 -27.33 -4.12
CA MET A 1 -6.73 -25.98 -4.31
C MET A 1 -5.74 -25.08 -5.02
N LYS A 2 -6.21 -23.98 -5.63
CA LYS A 2 -5.30 -22.95 -6.19
C LYS A 2 -4.80 -22.08 -5.04
N LYS A 3 -3.57 -22.31 -4.58
CA LYS A 3 -2.97 -21.64 -3.41
C LYS A 3 -3.00 -20.12 -3.52
N ASP A 4 -2.78 -19.58 -4.70
CA ASP A 4 -2.72 -18.14 -4.92
C ASP A 4 -4.10 -17.48 -4.81
N LEU A 5 -5.18 -18.13 -5.30
CA LEU A 5 -6.55 -17.64 -5.10
C LEU A 5 -6.97 -17.72 -3.62
N LEU A 6 -6.53 -18.76 -2.91
CA LEU A 6 -6.75 -18.86 -1.46
C LEU A 6 -6.05 -17.73 -0.71
N LYS A 7 -4.83 -17.36 -1.11
CA LYS A 7 -4.11 -16.20 -0.54
C LYS A 7 -4.88 -14.88 -0.75
N VAL A 8 -5.46 -14.69 -1.93
CA VAL A 8 -6.28 -13.50 -2.24
C VAL A 8 -7.50 -13.42 -1.32
N SER A 9 -8.25 -14.51 -1.18
CA SER A 9 -9.46 -14.53 -0.34
C SER A 9 -9.14 -14.33 1.16
N ILE A 10 -8.08 -14.95 1.67
CA ILE A 10 -7.67 -14.80 3.07
C ILE A 10 -7.35 -13.34 3.41
N ARG A 11 -6.74 -12.60 2.49
CA ARG A 11 -6.49 -11.16 2.65
C ARG A 11 -7.79 -10.33 2.79
N GLN A 12 -8.90 -10.89 2.33
CA GLN A 12 -10.23 -10.28 2.42
C GLN A 12 -11.10 -10.95 3.51
N HIS A 13 -10.48 -11.60 4.50
CA HIS A 13 -11.14 -12.35 5.56
C HIS A 13 -12.11 -13.42 5.05
N ALA A 14 -11.73 -14.13 3.99
CA ALA A 14 -12.52 -15.20 3.41
C ALA A 14 -11.64 -16.41 3.05
N ILE A 15 -12.26 -17.55 2.80
CA ILE A 15 -11.60 -18.74 2.26
C ILE A 15 -12.26 -19.11 0.94
N TYR A 16 -11.49 -19.07 -0.12
CA TYR A 16 -11.94 -19.52 -1.44
C TYR A 16 -11.98 -21.03 -1.52
N LEU A 17 -13.16 -21.55 -1.80
CA LEU A 17 -13.37 -22.97 -2.10
C LEU A 17 -14.13 -23.07 -3.43
N PRO A 18 -13.60 -23.80 -4.43
CA PRO A 18 -14.36 -24.08 -5.64
C PRO A 18 -15.60 -24.89 -5.30
N ALA A 19 -16.67 -24.74 -6.07
CA ALA A 19 -17.89 -25.49 -5.88
C ALA A 19 -17.57 -27.02 -5.92
N ILE A 20 -17.97 -27.73 -4.89
CA ILE A 20 -17.76 -29.17 -4.80
C ILE A 20 -19.03 -29.84 -5.31
N GLU A 21 -18.99 -30.37 -6.52
CA GLU A 21 -20.09 -31.16 -7.07
C GLU A 21 -20.02 -32.62 -6.52
N GLY A 22 -21.14 -33.12 -6.02
CA GLY A 22 -21.37 -34.58 -5.84
C GLY A 22 -20.81 -35.24 -4.58
N THR A 23 -20.46 -34.50 -3.53
CA THR A 23 -20.10 -35.14 -2.23
C THR A 23 -21.33 -35.36 -1.35
N GLU A 24 -21.45 -36.54 -0.73
CA GLU A 24 -22.42 -36.77 0.34
C GLU A 24 -22.17 -35.74 1.46
N LYS A 25 -23.20 -34.98 1.81
CA LYS A 25 -23.11 -33.97 2.85
C LYS A 25 -22.84 -34.63 4.21
N ARG A 26 -21.65 -34.40 4.76
CA ARG A 26 -21.33 -34.84 6.13
C ARG A 26 -22.00 -33.88 7.11
N GLU A 27 -22.97 -34.38 7.86
CA GLU A 27 -23.67 -33.58 8.89
C GLU A 27 -22.82 -33.40 10.15
N ALA A 28 -22.10 -34.43 10.57
CA ALA A 28 -21.24 -34.36 11.75
C ALA A 28 -19.86 -33.79 11.42
N LEU A 29 -19.34 -32.94 12.31
CA LEU A 29 -17.99 -32.36 12.15
C LEU A 29 -16.94 -33.45 12.29
N THR A 30 -16.01 -33.48 11.33
CA THR A 30 -14.85 -34.42 11.39
C THR A 30 -13.82 -33.94 12.41
N SER A 31 -13.03 -34.85 12.97
CA SER A 31 -11.94 -34.51 13.90
C SER A 31 -10.90 -33.55 13.27
N THR A 32 -10.66 -33.67 11.96
CA THR A 32 -9.76 -32.77 11.22
C THR A 32 -10.32 -31.37 11.13
N THR A 33 -11.63 -31.20 10.89
CA THR A 33 -12.30 -29.90 10.87
C THR A 33 -12.26 -29.26 12.26
N VAL A 34 -12.55 -30.01 13.32
CA VAL A 34 -12.45 -29.50 14.70
C VAL A 34 -11.02 -29.05 15.00
N THR A 35 -10.02 -29.80 14.55
CA THR A 35 -8.61 -29.44 14.70
C THR A 35 -8.27 -28.16 13.93
N LEU A 36 -8.74 -28.03 12.69
CA LEU A 36 -8.54 -26.81 11.90
C LEU A 36 -9.14 -25.59 12.59
N VAL A 37 -10.40 -25.67 13.04
CA VAL A 37 -11.07 -24.58 13.77
C VAL A 37 -10.27 -24.19 15.01
N ALA A 38 -9.80 -25.18 15.79
CA ALA A 38 -8.97 -24.94 16.96
C ALA A 38 -7.64 -24.22 16.61
N GLN A 39 -7.01 -24.59 15.49
CA GLN A 39 -5.78 -23.93 15.02
C GLN A 39 -6.05 -22.50 14.49
N LEU A 40 -7.15 -22.27 13.78
CA LEU A 40 -7.56 -20.93 13.33
C LEU A 40 -7.87 -20.01 14.52
N ARG A 41 -8.53 -20.53 15.57
CA ARG A 41 -8.79 -19.75 16.80
C ARG A 41 -7.50 -19.30 17.49
N LYS A 42 -6.45 -20.12 17.47
CA LYS A 42 -5.14 -19.74 18.01
C LYS A 42 -4.49 -18.55 17.29
N VAL A 43 -4.85 -18.32 16.03
CA VAL A 43 -4.39 -17.17 15.25
C VAL A 43 -5.45 -16.07 15.13
N GLY A 44 -6.52 -16.13 15.95
CA GLY A 44 -7.50 -15.07 16.09
C GLY A 44 -8.67 -15.11 15.10
N TYR A 45 -8.95 -16.28 14.49
CA TYR A 45 -10.01 -16.42 13.49
C TYR A 45 -11.04 -17.48 13.86
N SER A 46 -12.27 -17.27 13.37
CA SER A 46 -13.37 -18.22 13.41
C SER A 46 -13.94 -18.38 11.99
N LEU A 47 -14.78 -19.38 11.79
CA LEU A 47 -15.44 -19.64 10.50
C LEU A 47 -16.92 -19.27 10.60
N SER A 48 -17.47 -18.71 9.53
CA SER A 48 -18.93 -18.61 9.36
C SER A 48 -19.54 -20.00 9.25
N GLU A 49 -20.82 -20.13 9.50
CA GLU A 49 -21.54 -21.40 9.45
C GLU A 49 -21.43 -22.06 8.07
N GLU A 50 -21.62 -21.27 7.01
CA GLU A 50 -21.49 -21.74 5.63
C GLU A 50 -20.07 -22.28 5.34
N LEU A 51 -19.05 -21.52 5.75
CA LEU A 51 -17.66 -21.90 5.56
C LEU A 51 -17.32 -23.16 6.37
N LEU A 52 -17.82 -23.28 7.61
CA LEU A 52 -17.61 -24.45 8.45
C LEU A 52 -18.17 -25.72 7.77
N HIS A 53 -19.39 -25.65 7.24
CA HIS A 53 -19.99 -26.74 6.49
C HIS A 53 -19.19 -27.08 5.22
N ALA A 54 -18.74 -26.08 4.46
CA ALA A 54 -17.96 -26.30 3.26
C ALA A 54 -16.60 -26.95 3.57
N VAL A 55 -15.88 -26.46 4.58
CA VAL A 55 -14.59 -27.02 5.02
C VAL A 55 -14.71 -28.45 5.53
N ASN A 56 -15.84 -28.80 6.18
CA ASN A 56 -16.09 -30.15 6.68
C ASN A 56 -16.21 -31.20 5.56
N GLN A 57 -16.49 -30.76 4.32
CA GLN A 57 -16.52 -31.65 3.14
C GLN A 57 -15.13 -31.89 2.55
N LEU A 58 -14.11 -31.09 2.89
CA LEU A 58 -12.77 -31.17 2.34
C LEU A 58 -11.99 -32.39 2.84
N TYR A 59 -11.04 -32.82 2.03
CA TYR A 59 -10.04 -33.79 2.47
C TYR A 59 -9.05 -33.17 3.48
N PRO A 60 -8.49 -33.96 4.42
CA PRO A 60 -7.53 -33.46 5.41
C PRO A 60 -6.36 -32.67 4.80
N ALA A 61 -5.84 -33.11 3.64
CA ALA A 61 -4.74 -32.40 2.95
C ALA A 61 -5.12 -30.97 2.53
N GLN A 62 -6.37 -30.77 2.09
CA GLN A 62 -6.88 -29.44 1.70
C GLN A 62 -7.06 -28.54 2.93
N GLN A 63 -7.52 -29.09 4.05
CA GLN A 63 -7.62 -28.36 5.32
C GLN A 63 -6.24 -27.93 5.85
N VAL A 64 -5.23 -28.79 5.70
CA VAL A 64 -3.83 -28.46 6.02
C VAL A 64 -3.31 -27.33 5.11
N GLU A 65 -3.63 -27.36 3.82
CA GLU A 65 -3.25 -26.31 2.88
C GLU A 65 -3.86 -24.95 3.26
N ILE A 66 -5.14 -24.90 3.65
CA ILE A 66 -5.80 -23.70 4.18
C ILE A 66 -5.01 -23.13 5.37
N LEU A 67 -4.69 -23.98 6.34
CA LEU A 67 -3.95 -23.57 7.54
C LEU A 67 -2.54 -23.05 7.18
N GLN A 68 -1.87 -23.69 6.23
CA GLN A 68 -0.54 -23.25 5.77
C GLN A 68 -0.59 -21.88 5.11
N VAL A 69 -1.54 -21.67 4.19
CA VAL A 69 -1.69 -20.36 3.51
C VAL A 69 -2.12 -19.29 4.50
N MET A 70 -3.02 -19.60 5.44
CA MET A 70 -3.39 -18.68 6.51
C MET A 70 -2.15 -18.25 7.31
N LYS A 71 -1.33 -19.20 7.75
CA LYS A 71 -0.08 -18.91 8.49
C LYS A 71 0.90 -18.07 7.65
N GLU A 72 0.96 -18.30 6.34
CA GLU A 72 1.80 -17.53 5.42
C GLU A 72 1.31 -16.08 5.33
N VAL A 73 0.01 -15.87 5.11
CA VAL A 73 -0.60 -14.54 5.01
C VAL A 73 -0.47 -13.77 6.32
N LEU A 74 -0.70 -14.42 7.45
CA LEU A 74 -0.57 -13.82 8.79
C LEU A 74 0.88 -13.58 9.22
N GLY A 75 1.84 -14.12 8.47
CA GLY A 75 3.24 -14.05 8.89
C GLY A 75 3.54 -14.87 10.16
N VAL A 76 2.70 -15.86 10.51
CA VAL A 76 2.91 -16.72 11.69
C VAL A 76 4.24 -17.46 11.63
N SER A 77 4.74 -17.70 10.42
CA SER A 77 6.09 -18.22 10.22
C SER A 77 7.19 -17.27 10.70
N LEU A 78 6.87 -16.00 10.97
CA LEU A 78 7.77 -15.01 11.59
C LEU A 78 7.80 -15.15 13.11
N ASN A 79 6.80 -15.84 13.68
CA ASN A 79 6.74 -16.19 15.10
C ASN A 79 7.21 -17.62 15.28
N TRP A 80 8.13 -17.83 16.18
CA TRP A 80 8.68 -19.17 16.44
C TRP A 80 9.15 -19.31 17.87
N ALA A 81 8.96 -20.51 18.40
CA ALA A 81 9.55 -20.87 19.67
C ALA A 81 11.07 -21.09 19.48
N PRO A 82 11.92 -20.63 20.39
CA PRO A 82 13.33 -20.91 20.35
C PRO A 82 13.59 -22.41 20.25
N LEU A 83 14.56 -22.79 19.37
CA LEU A 83 14.94 -24.20 19.23
C LEU A 83 15.46 -24.79 20.55
N VAL A 84 16.15 -23.97 21.34
CA VAL A 84 16.75 -24.39 22.62
C VAL A 84 16.02 -23.70 23.78
N LYS A 85 15.61 -24.49 24.78
CA LYS A 85 15.06 -23.97 26.03
C LYS A 85 16.20 -23.47 26.91
N GLY A 86 16.04 -22.29 27.55
CA GLY A 86 17.07 -21.74 28.45
C GLY A 86 18.43 -21.61 27.72
N TRP A 87 18.43 -21.04 26.57
CA TRP A 87 19.56 -20.94 25.64
C TRP A 87 20.72 -20.06 26.14
N ASP A 88 20.53 -19.29 27.17
CA ASP A 88 21.56 -18.61 27.98
C ASP A 88 22.54 -19.59 28.63
N THR A 89 22.14 -20.85 28.78
CA THR A 89 23.01 -21.93 29.27
C THR A 89 23.39 -22.84 28.09
N PRO A 90 24.71 -23.08 27.84
CA PRO A 90 25.14 -23.97 26.76
C PRO A 90 24.53 -25.36 26.85
N THR A 91 24.10 -25.93 25.72
CA THR A 91 23.55 -27.30 25.67
C THR A 91 24.62 -28.36 25.80
N GLY A 92 25.89 -28.00 25.59
CA GLY A 92 27.03 -28.87 25.80
C GLY A 92 27.36 -29.80 24.64
N GLU A 93 26.57 -29.79 23.54
CA GLU A 93 26.88 -30.59 22.36
C GLU A 93 28.17 -30.11 21.66
N THR A 94 28.89 -31.08 21.08
CA THR A 94 30.14 -30.87 20.40
C THR A 94 30.01 -31.08 18.88
N ARG A 95 31.03 -30.68 18.12
CA ARG A 95 31.08 -31.01 16.68
C ARG A 95 31.05 -32.50 16.42
N LEU A 96 31.57 -33.32 17.34
CA LEU A 96 31.54 -34.77 17.25
C LEU A 96 30.10 -35.27 17.29
N ASP A 97 29.24 -34.75 18.17
CA ASP A 97 27.84 -35.10 18.28
C ASP A 97 27.08 -34.84 16.98
N HIS A 98 27.37 -33.73 16.34
CA HIS A 98 26.84 -33.42 15.00
C HIS A 98 27.28 -34.45 13.94
N TRP A 99 28.57 -34.83 13.94
CA TRP A 99 29.09 -35.82 13.01
C TRP A 99 28.49 -37.22 13.26
N ILE A 100 28.40 -37.65 14.50
CA ILE A 100 27.79 -38.93 14.90
C ILE A 100 26.32 -38.96 14.44
N THR A 101 25.58 -37.90 14.68
CA THR A 101 24.18 -37.79 14.28
C THR A 101 24.01 -37.81 12.77
N TRP A 102 24.88 -37.09 12.03
CA TRP A 102 24.88 -37.12 10.57
C TRP A 102 25.13 -38.53 10.02
N LEU A 103 26.16 -39.25 10.53
CA LEU A 103 26.45 -40.61 10.14
C LEU A 103 25.30 -41.55 10.48
N ALA A 104 24.73 -41.46 11.68
CA ALA A 104 23.59 -42.25 12.09
C ALA A 104 22.39 -42.14 11.16
N ASN A 105 22.09 -40.91 10.71
CA ASN A 105 21.01 -40.65 9.76
C ASN A 105 21.37 -41.11 8.33
N MET A 106 22.62 -40.94 7.89
CA MET A 106 23.09 -41.41 6.60
C MET A 106 22.99 -42.94 6.46
N PHE A 107 23.29 -43.70 7.54
CA PHE A 107 23.22 -45.14 7.54
C PHE A 107 21.90 -45.70 8.10
N ASN A 108 20.86 -44.87 8.26
CA ASN A 108 19.56 -45.26 8.79
C ASN A 108 19.64 -46.03 10.12
N SER A 109 20.46 -45.58 11.06
CA SER A 109 20.65 -46.19 12.36
C SER A 109 19.30 -46.36 13.08
N LYS A 110 19.13 -47.51 13.73
CA LYS A 110 17.96 -47.77 14.59
C LYS A 110 18.22 -47.43 16.05
N LYS A 111 19.46 -47.06 16.41
CA LYS A 111 19.84 -46.69 17.78
C LYS A 111 19.67 -45.19 17.98
N GLY A 112 18.86 -44.82 18.98
CA GLY A 112 18.57 -43.42 19.32
C GLY A 112 17.09 -43.09 19.23
N VAL A 113 16.74 -41.84 19.50
CA VAL A 113 15.38 -41.29 19.47
C VAL A 113 15.01 -40.89 18.04
N LYS A 114 14.00 -41.54 17.47
CA LYS A 114 13.45 -41.17 16.17
C LYS A 114 12.46 -40.01 16.34
N LEU A 115 12.72 -38.90 15.69
CA LEU A 115 11.89 -37.71 15.73
C LEU A 115 10.82 -37.69 14.63
N SER A 116 9.79 -36.89 14.80
CA SER A 116 8.69 -36.71 13.83
C SER A 116 9.13 -36.27 12.44
N CYS A 117 10.24 -35.56 12.32
CA CYS A 117 10.87 -35.15 11.06
C CYS A 117 11.62 -36.30 10.35
N GLY A 118 11.66 -37.48 10.93
CA GLY A 118 12.36 -38.65 10.38
C GLY A 118 13.82 -38.80 10.83
N HIS A 119 14.44 -37.77 11.43
CA HIS A 119 15.81 -37.88 11.96
C HIS A 119 15.88 -38.75 13.21
N VAL A 120 16.96 -39.48 13.32
CA VAL A 120 17.35 -40.25 14.50
C VAL A 120 18.45 -39.51 15.22
N ILE A 121 18.22 -39.21 16.49
CA ILE A 121 19.22 -38.59 17.36
C ILE A 121 19.83 -39.73 18.23
N PRO A 122 21.10 -40.04 18.04
CA PRO A 122 21.77 -41.07 18.83
C PRO A 122 21.81 -40.71 20.32
N ASP A 123 21.76 -41.74 21.15
CA ASP A 123 21.85 -41.54 22.61
C ASP A 123 23.17 -40.83 22.98
N ASN A 124 23.09 -39.98 23.99
CA ASN A 124 24.20 -39.18 24.52
C ASN A 124 24.85 -38.17 23.54
N THR A 125 24.15 -37.79 22.45
CA THR A 125 24.63 -36.72 21.56
C THR A 125 24.00 -35.36 21.88
N PHE A 126 22.70 -35.24 21.81
CA PHE A 126 21.96 -33.99 22.07
C PHE A 126 21.04 -34.17 23.29
N PRO A 127 21.04 -33.26 24.28
CA PRO A 127 20.10 -33.25 25.38
C PRO A 127 18.72 -32.82 24.93
N LEU A 128 17.93 -33.75 24.36
CA LEU A 128 16.64 -33.44 23.69
C LEU A 128 15.62 -32.74 24.60
N GLU A 129 15.71 -32.94 25.93
CA GLU A 129 14.89 -32.24 26.92
C GLU A 129 15.08 -30.73 26.91
N ARG A 130 16.23 -30.27 26.42
CA ARG A 130 16.54 -28.84 26.27
C ARG A 130 16.16 -28.26 24.91
N TYR A 131 15.65 -29.08 23.99
CA TYR A 131 15.25 -28.65 22.68
C TYR A 131 13.74 -28.55 22.56
N ASN A 132 13.26 -27.61 21.75
CA ASN A 132 11.87 -27.47 21.32
C ASN A 132 11.63 -28.01 19.90
N GLY A 133 12.67 -28.60 19.30
CA GLY A 133 12.64 -29.14 17.95
C GLY A 133 13.87 -29.95 17.64
N CYS A 134 13.92 -30.54 16.46
CA CYS A 134 15.04 -31.36 16.02
C CYS A 134 16.35 -30.55 16.00
N PRO A 135 17.38 -30.95 16.77
CA PRO A 135 18.66 -30.24 16.77
C PRO A 135 19.37 -30.25 15.42
N PHE A 136 19.01 -31.20 14.53
CA PHE A 136 19.65 -31.38 13.24
C PHE A 136 19.00 -30.56 12.10
N CYS A 137 17.67 -30.51 12.03
CA CYS A 137 16.94 -29.81 10.97
C CYS A 137 16.05 -28.65 11.45
N GLY A 138 15.93 -28.45 12.76
CA GLY A 138 15.12 -27.38 13.36
C GLY A 138 13.61 -27.62 13.35
N THR A 139 13.13 -28.78 12.86
CA THR A 139 11.69 -29.07 12.85
C THR A 139 11.16 -29.13 14.29
N PRO A 140 10.15 -28.34 14.67
CA PRO A 140 9.60 -28.31 16.02
C PRO A 140 9.07 -29.68 16.45
N PHE A 141 9.26 -30.09 17.72
CA PHE A 141 8.71 -31.32 18.28
C PHE A 141 7.19 -31.26 18.42
N GLU A 142 6.73 -30.10 18.83
CA GLU A 142 5.32 -29.75 18.76
C GLU A 142 5.16 -28.75 17.64
N THR A 143 4.16 -28.91 16.77
CA THR A 143 3.72 -27.81 15.93
C THR A 143 3.43 -26.69 16.90
N ALA A 144 4.29 -25.67 16.90
CA ALA A 144 4.29 -24.63 17.91
C ALA A 144 2.85 -24.20 18.15
N SER A 145 2.29 -24.60 19.27
CA SER A 145 1.06 -24.01 19.74
C SER A 145 1.46 -22.58 20.03
N THR A 146 1.09 -21.66 19.15
CA THR A 146 1.05 -20.25 19.54
C THR A 146 0.35 -20.27 20.89
N GLU A 147 1.07 -19.86 21.96
CA GLU A 147 0.45 -19.78 23.27
C GLU A 147 -0.78 -18.89 23.08
N TYR A 148 -1.95 -19.41 23.46
CA TYR A 148 -3.19 -18.65 23.35
C TYR A 148 -3.18 -17.53 24.38
N PHE A 149 -2.81 -16.34 23.96
CA PHE A 149 -2.77 -15.16 24.83
C PHE A 149 -4.02 -14.28 24.71
N GLY A 150 -4.92 -14.62 23.76
CA GLY A 150 -6.07 -13.80 23.45
C GLY A 150 -7.33 -14.19 24.22
N GLN A 151 -8.12 -13.18 24.60
CA GLN A 151 -9.49 -13.40 25.01
C GLN A 151 -10.33 -13.74 23.77
N ALA A 152 -11.15 -14.78 23.85
CA ALA A 152 -11.99 -15.30 22.77
C ALA A 152 -12.99 -14.30 22.14
N SER A 153 -13.13 -13.09 22.73
CA SER A 153 -14.06 -12.04 22.30
C SER A 153 -13.65 -11.28 21.03
N LYS A 154 -12.46 -11.50 20.50
CA LYS A 154 -11.92 -10.75 19.32
C LYS A 154 -11.66 -11.61 18.09
N LEU A 155 -12.31 -12.78 17.98
CA LEU A 155 -12.15 -13.61 16.80
C LEU A 155 -12.73 -12.94 15.57
N LYS A 156 -11.90 -12.82 14.53
CA LYS A 156 -12.35 -12.34 13.21
C LYS A 156 -13.05 -13.49 12.49
N MET A 157 -14.18 -13.20 11.87
CA MET A 157 -14.94 -14.18 11.10
C MET A 157 -14.34 -14.33 9.69
N LEU A 158 -14.18 -15.56 9.24
CA LEU A 158 -13.84 -15.88 7.84
C LEU A 158 -15.10 -16.32 7.11
N GLU A 159 -15.32 -15.74 5.94
CA GLU A 159 -16.47 -16.02 5.09
C GLU A 159 -16.13 -17.04 3.99
N LEU A 160 -17.15 -17.69 3.42
CA LEU A 160 -16.99 -18.54 2.25
C LEU A 160 -16.94 -17.67 0.99
N TRP A 161 -15.88 -17.82 0.21
CA TRP A 161 -15.81 -17.31 -1.15
C TRP A 161 -15.86 -18.45 -2.16
N GLN A 162 -16.64 -18.22 -3.20
CA GLN A 162 -16.70 -19.03 -4.41
C GLN A 162 -16.21 -18.22 -5.62
N GLU A 163 -16.37 -18.74 -6.82
CA GLU A 163 -15.94 -18.06 -8.04
C GLU A 163 -16.64 -16.71 -8.26
N LYS A 164 -17.89 -16.60 -7.82
CA LYS A 164 -18.69 -15.36 -7.90
C LYS A 164 -18.02 -14.22 -7.10
N GLU A 165 -17.67 -14.46 -5.85
CA GLU A 165 -17.06 -13.48 -4.94
C GLU A 165 -15.67 -13.07 -5.46
N LEU A 166 -14.88 -14.03 -5.97
CA LEU A 166 -13.59 -13.71 -6.60
C LEU A 166 -13.77 -12.81 -7.84
N ASN A 167 -14.76 -13.09 -8.71
CA ASN A 167 -15.01 -12.28 -9.89
C ASN A 167 -15.51 -10.87 -9.52
N VAL A 168 -16.34 -10.74 -8.47
CA VAL A 168 -16.76 -9.44 -7.94
C VAL A 168 -15.55 -8.66 -7.44
N PHE A 169 -14.70 -9.28 -6.62
CA PHE A 169 -13.48 -8.64 -6.10
C PHE A 169 -12.52 -8.25 -7.23
N PHE A 170 -12.37 -9.10 -8.26
CA PHE A 170 -11.58 -8.79 -9.44
C PHE A 170 -12.11 -7.55 -10.16
N GLY A 171 -13.42 -7.49 -10.39
CA GLY A 171 -14.08 -6.31 -10.96
C GLY A 171 -13.86 -5.05 -10.12
N ASP A 172 -13.97 -5.14 -8.80
CA ASP A 172 -13.76 -4.02 -7.88
C ASP A 172 -12.34 -3.47 -7.95
N LEU A 173 -11.33 -4.35 -8.02
CA LEU A 173 -9.94 -3.92 -8.20
C LEU A 173 -9.72 -3.18 -9.52
N LEU A 174 -10.31 -3.67 -10.61
CA LEU A 174 -10.21 -3.04 -11.94
C LEU A 174 -10.92 -1.69 -12.01
N GLU A 175 -12.11 -1.59 -11.39
CA GLU A 175 -12.95 -0.39 -11.38
C GLU A 175 -12.61 0.58 -10.24
N SER A 176 -11.66 0.24 -9.37
CA SER A 176 -11.23 1.10 -8.26
C SER A 176 -10.98 2.53 -8.72
N ARG A 177 -11.44 3.50 -7.92
CA ARG A 177 -11.27 4.95 -8.18
C ARG A 177 -10.06 5.55 -7.47
N THR A 178 -9.29 4.71 -6.78
CA THR A 178 -8.02 5.08 -6.17
C THR A 178 -6.90 4.16 -6.64
N ALA A 179 -5.65 4.58 -6.48
CA ALA A 179 -4.50 3.72 -6.76
C ALA A 179 -4.52 2.52 -5.80
N LEU A 180 -4.25 1.33 -6.36
CA LEU A 180 -4.15 0.11 -5.57
C LEU A 180 -2.91 0.15 -4.68
N ASP A 181 -3.03 -0.32 -3.45
CA ASP A 181 -1.87 -0.57 -2.60
C ASP A 181 -1.07 -1.81 -3.06
N ALA A 182 0.04 -2.10 -2.39
CA ALA A 182 0.91 -3.20 -2.78
C ALA A 182 0.21 -4.58 -2.66
N THR A 183 -0.66 -4.76 -1.67
CA THR A 183 -1.41 -6.00 -1.45
C THR A 183 -2.48 -6.20 -2.52
N GLN A 184 -3.22 -5.14 -2.84
CA GLN A 184 -4.22 -5.14 -3.89
C GLN A 184 -3.58 -5.34 -5.27
N ALA A 185 -2.44 -4.70 -5.53
CA ALA A 185 -1.69 -4.87 -6.77
C ALA A 185 -1.18 -6.32 -6.95
N ASP A 186 -0.68 -6.96 -5.87
CA ASP A 186 -0.29 -8.37 -5.88
C ASP A 186 -1.50 -9.29 -6.11
N SER A 187 -2.62 -9.01 -5.43
CA SER A 187 -3.87 -9.76 -5.63
C SER A 187 -4.40 -9.62 -7.05
N LEU A 188 -4.34 -8.42 -7.64
CA LEU A 188 -4.74 -8.20 -9.03
C LEU A 188 -3.88 -8.99 -10.02
N LYS A 189 -2.56 -9.06 -9.82
CA LYS A 189 -1.66 -9.88 -10.66
C LYS A 189 -2.01 -11.36 -10.59
N ILE A 190 -2.31 -11.87 -9.40
CA ILE A 190 -2.76 -13.24 -9.21
C ILE A 190 -4.07 -13.50 -9.99
N LEU A 191 -5.06 -12.63 -9.83
CA LEU A 191 -6.35 -12.77 -10.49
C LEU A 191 -6.22 -12.71 -12.02
N LEU A 192 -5.38 -11.82 -12.56
CA LEU A 192 -5.07 -11.74 -14.00
C LEU A 192 -4.40 -13.02 -14.57
N ALA A 193 -3.65 -13.74 -13.72
CA ALA A 193 -3.01 -15.00 -14.10
C ALA A 193 -3.98 -16.19 -14.04
N GLU A 194 -4.94 -16.18 -13.11
CA GLU A 194 -5.76 -17.33 -12.78
C GLU A 194 -7.18 -17.28 -13.37
N LEU A 195 -7.69 -16.09 -13.70
CA LEU A 195 -9.05 -15.85 -14.16
C LEU A 195 -9.07 -15.10 -15.51
N PRO A 196 -10.15 -15.26 -16.30
CA PRO A 196 -10.33 -14.44 -17.48
C PRO A 196 -10.55 -12.98 -17.10
N LEU A 197 -9.99 -12.06 -17.91
CA LEU A 197 -10.12 -10.62 -17.68
C LEU A 197 -11.59 -10.19 -17.87
N PRO A 198 -12.25 -9.61 -16.87
CA PRO A 198 -13.62 -9.10 -16.99
C PRO A 198 -13.69 -7.93 -17.98
N ALA A 199 -14.82 -7.82 -18.69
CA ALA A 199 -15.11 -6.70 -19.59
C ALA A 199 -15.57 -5.45 -18.82
N VAL A 200 -14.71 -4.89 -17.98
CA VAL A 200 -14.98 -3.70 -17.15
C VAL A 200 -14.05 -2.54 -17.50
N GLY A 201 -14.51 -1.32 -17.22
CA GLY A 201 -13.76 -0.10 -17.52
C GLY A 201 -12.72 0.22 -16.46
N ILE A 202 -11.42 0.18 -16.81
CA ILE A 202 -10.33 0.54 -15.91
C ILE A 202 -10.16 2.07 -15.89
N LYS A 203 -10.45 2.73 -14.77
CA LYS A 203 -10.43 4.20 -14.66
C LYS A 203 -9.11 4.75 -14.13
N MET A 204 -8.44 4.01 -13.24
CA MET A 204 -7.16 4.43 -12.66
C MET A 204 -6.00 4.09 -13.58
N LYS A 205 -5.17 5.09 -13.86
CA LYS A 205 -4.00 4.89 -14.75
C LYS A 205 -2.95 3.95 -14.13
N GLU A 206 -2.84 3.93 -12.81
CA GLU A 206 -1.99 3.02 -12.07
C GLU A 206 -2.41 1.57 -12.31
N THR A 207 -3.68 1.27 -12.08
CA THR A 207 -4.26 -0.05 -12.32
C THR A 207 -4.15 -0.44 -13.79
N LEU A 208 -4.42 0.51 -14.70
CA LEU A 208 -4.30 0.29 -16.13
C LEU A 208 -2.87 -0.10 -16.53
N MET A 209 -1.84 0.59 -16.03
CA MET A 209 -0.44 0.24 -16.33
C MET A 209 -0.05 -1.13 -15.77
N LEU A 210 -0.55 -1.49 -14.59
CA LEU A 210 -0.34 -2.80 -13.99
C LEU A 210 -0.96 -3.91 -14.84
N VAL A 211 -2.19 -3.72 -15.30
CA VAL A 211 -2.90 -4.67 -16.19
C VAL A 211 -2.15 -4.82 -17.52
N ILE A 212 -1.78 -3.71 -18.16
CA ILE A 212 -1.01 -3.73 -19.41
C ILE A 212 0.31 -4.48 -19.24
N ASP A 213 1.05 -4.20 -18.15
CA ASP A 213 2.34 -4.87 -17.91
C ASP A 213 2.17 -6.37 -17.70
N THR A 214 1.17 -6.76 -16.90
CA THR A 214 0.85 -8.18 -16.68
C THR A 214 0.44 -8.89 -17.96
N LEU A 215 -0.40 -8.27 -18.80
CA LEU A 215 -0.78 -8.83 -20.11
C LEU A 215 0.42 -8.98 -21.05
N VAL A 216 1.31 -7.99 -21.07
CA VAL A 216 2.54 -8.05 -21.89
C VAL A 216 3.48 -9.15 -21.40
N GLU A 217 3.62 -9.34 -20.09
CA GLU A 217 4.41 -10.43 -19.49
C GLU A 217 3.84 -11.81 -19.82
N GLN A 218 2.52 -11.92 -19.98
CA GLN A 218 1.80 -13.13 -20.39
C GLN A 218 1.72 -13.33 -21.91
N ASP A 219 2.46 -12.60 -22.73
CA ASP A 219 2.42 -12.61 -24.18
C ASP A 219 1.08 -12.19 -24.82
N ARG A 220 0.22 -11.51 -24.08
CA ARG A 220 -1.10 -10.99 -24.44
C ARG A 220 -1.06 -9.52 -24.87
N ALA A 221 0.01 -9.07 -25.49
CA ALA A 221 0.23 -7.66 -25.87
C ALA A 221 -0.83 -7.07 -26.83
N GLN A 222 -1.52 -7.91 -27.61
CA GLN A 222 -2.62 -7.47 -28.47
C GLN A 222 -3.85 -7.05 -27.65
N GLU A 223 -4.16 -7.76 -26.58
CA GLU A 223 -5.24 -7.39 -25.66
C GLU A 223 -4.92 -6.09 -24.92
N ALA A 224 -3.65 -5.82 -24.62
CA ALA A 224 -3.21 -4.57 -24.01
C ALA A 224 -3.43 -3.34 -24.89
N GLN A 225 -3.50 -3.51 -26.23
CA GLN A 225 -3.61 -2.40 -27.18
C GLN A 225 -4.87 -1.57 -26.98
N ILE A 226 -5.99 -2.18 -26.66
CA ILE A 226 -7.29 -1.50 -26.49
C ILE A 226 -7.30 -0.46 -25.35
N TYR A 227 -6.35 -0.57 -24.45
CA TYR A 227 -6.23 0.32 -23.29
C TYR A 227 -5.43 1.60 -23.55
N PHE A 228 -4.81 1.75 -24.71
CA PHE A 228 -4.10 2.97 -25.08
C PHE A 228 -5.02 3.91 -25.83
N SER A 229 -5.35 5.04 -25.20
CA SER A 229 -6.17 6.11 -25.82
C SER A 229 -5.34 7.24 -26.44
N ALA A 230 -4.05 7.35 -26.06
CA ALA A 230 -3.17 8.43 -26.49
C ALA A 230 -1.69 8.00 -26.53
N PRO A 231 -0.84 8.65 -27.34
CA PRO A 231 0.59 8.37 -27.40
C PRO A 231 1.27 8.46 -26.02
N ASN A 232 0.86 9.41 -25.20
CA ASN A 232 1.43 9.60 -23.87
C ASN A 232 1.08 8.46 -22.89
N ASP A 233 0.04 7.66 -23.14
CA ASP A 233 -0.24 6.48 -22.34
C ASP A 233 0.78 5.36 -22.65
N ILE A 234 1.17 5.22 -23.92
CA ILE A 234 2.25 4.30 -24.34
C ILE A 234 3.58 4.74 -23.75
N LEU A 235 3.90 6.04 -23.81
CA LEU A 235 5.11 6.58 -23.20
C LEU A 235 5.12 6.34 -21.68
N ARG A 236 3.98 6.54 -21.02
CA ARG A 236 3.81 6.29 -19.59
C ARG A 236 4.01 4.83 -19.24
N TYR A 237 3.46 3.91 -20.03
CA TYR A 237 3.70 2.49 -19.85
C TYR A 237 5.18 2.11 -19.96
N LEU A 238 5.86 2.57 -21.00
CA LEU A 238 7.29 2.31 -21.19
C LEU A 238 8.15 2.89 -20.04
N TRP A 239 7.72 4.02 -19.51
CA TRP A 239 8.34 4.63 -18.33
C TRP A 239 8.04 3.86 -17.05
N TYR A 240 6.80 3.49 -16.85
CA TYR A 240 6.34 2.67 -15.72
C TYR A 240 7.08 1.34 -15.66
N LYS A 241 7.17 0.64 -16.77
CA LYS A 241 7.92 -0.64 -16.87
C LYS A 241 9.38 -0.51 -16.43
N LYS A 242 10.02 0.61 -16.68
CA LYS A 242 11.42 0.87 -16.30
C LYS A 242 11.62 1.39 -14.89
N THR A 243 10.66 2.09 -14.34
CA THR A 243 10.84 2.88 -13.12
C THR A 243 9.86 2.55 -12.01
N GLY A 244 8.77 1.85 -12.30
CA GLY A 244 7.63 1.65 -11.40
C GLY A 244 6.76 2.89 -11.20
N PHE A 245 7.11 4.03 -11.82
CA PHE A 245 6.41 5.30 -11.63
C PHE A 245 5.60 5.69 -12.86
N LEU A 246 4.38 6.18 -12.64
CA LEU A 246 3.54 6.73 -13.69
C LEU A 246 3.98 8.10 -14.18
N GLN A 247 4.48 8.92 -13.27
CA GLN A 247 4.95 10.24 -13.59
C GLN A 247 6.29 10.16 -14.32
N ILE A 248 6.34 10.70 -15.53
CA ILE A 248 7.58 10.78 -16.30
C ILE A 248 8.46 11.86 -15.69
N ILE A 249 9.46 11.42 -14.93
CA ILE A 249 10.46 12.28 -14.28
C ILE A 249 11.71 12.30 -15.15
N GLU A 250 12.40 13.41 -15.23
CA GLU A 250 13.66 13.47 -15.99
C GLU A 250 14.70 12.49 -15.46
N PRO A 251 15.34 11.69 -16.32
CA PRO A 251 16.35 10.71 -15.91
C PRO A 251 17.45 11.31 -15.02
N LYS A 252 17.87 12.56 -15.28
CA LYS A 252 18.84 13.29 -14.46
C LYS A 252 18.40 13.39 -12.99
N THR A 253 17.12 13.64 -12.75
CA THR A 253 16.55 13.76 -11.40
C THR A 253 16.60 12.41 -10.66
N LEU A 254 16.20 11.31 -11.33
CA LEU A 254 16.25 9.96 -10.74
C LEU A 254 17.69 9.52 -10.43
N ILE A 255 18.62 9.76 -11.35
CA ILE A 255 20.05 9.44 -11.16
C ILE A 255 20.61 10.22 -9.96
N ARG A 256 20.31 11.52 -9.86
CA ARG A 256 20.75 12.35 -8.73
C ARG A 256 20.15 11.88 -7.40
N LYS A 257 18.85 11.52 -7.37
CA LYS A 257 18.22 10.95 -6.18
C LYS A 257 18.87 9.63 -5.77
N ALA A 258 19.08 8.71 -6.71
CA ALA A 258 19.75 7.44 -6.44
C ALA A 258 21.16 7.64 -5.84
N GLY A 259 21.94 8.57 -6.41
CA GLY A 259 23.28 8.89 -5.90
C GLY A 259 23.27 9.48 -4.48
N ARG A 260 22.25 10.26 -4.13
CA ARG A 260 22.11 10.82 -2.78
C ARG A 260 21.63 9.79 -1.76
N ASN A 261 20.62 9.02 -2.11
CA ASN A 261 19.98 8.08 -1.16
C ASN A 261 20.81 6.82 -0.90
N ASN A 262 21.65 6.43 -1.85
CA ASN A 262 22.44 5.19 -1.79
C ASN A 262 23.95 5.42 -1.77
N ALA A 263 24.42 6.64 -1.48
CA ALA A 263 25.84 6.95 -1.47
C ALA A 263 26.66 6.07 -0.50
N HIS A 264 26.05 5.64 0.59
CA HIS A 264 26.66 4.79 1.61
C HIS A 264 26.67 3.28 1.24
N LEU A 265 25.75 2.80 0.39
CA LEU A 265 25.77 1.42 -0.11
C LEU A 265 27.00 1.13 -0.98
N CYS A 266 27.49 2.16 -1.67
CA CYS A 266 28.58 2.02 -2.63
C CYS A 266 29.96 1.86 -1.99
N ASN A 267 30.10 2.21 -0.72
CA ASN A 267 31.38 2.17 -0.02
C ASN A 267 31.78 0.79 0.51
N ALA A 268 30.81 -0.12 0.69
CA ALA A 268 31.04 -1.40 1.36
C ALA A 268 31.22 -2.59 0.41
N LEU A 269 30.55 -2.64 -0.73
CA LEU A 269 30.47 -3.85 -1.56
C LEU A 269 31.06 -3.74 -2.97
N ASP A 270 31.06 -2.58 -3.58
CA ASP A 270 31.63 -2.39 -4.92
C ASP A 270 32.11 -0.94 -5.14
N LYS A 271 33.37 -0.71 -4.90
CA LYS A 271 34.03 0.59 -5.16
C LYS A 271 34.00 1.00 -6.64
N SER A 272 33.60 0.12 -7.56
CA SER A 272 33.65 0.34 -9.00
C SER A 272 32.34 0.92 -9.59
N ARG A 273 31.19 0.80 -8.89
CA ARG A 273 29.91 1.30 -9.38
C ARG A 273 29.17 2.14 -8.34
N SER A 274 29.05 3.44 -8.61
CA SER A 274 28.16 4.28 -7.78
C SER A 274 26.69 3.95 -8.05
N ALA A 275 25.81 4.10 -7.05
CA ALA A 275 24.36 3.91 -7.22
C ALA A 275 23.78 4.82 -8.34
N ALA A 276 24.36 6.01 -8.53
CA ALA A 276 24.02 6.89 -9.65
C ALA A 276 24.38 6.25 -11.00
N GLN A 277 25.49 5.52 -11.08
CA GLN A 277 25.92 4.83 -12.30
C GLN A 277 25.05 3.60 -12.58
N ALA A 278 24.71 2.82 -11.56
CA ALA A 278 23.76 1.71 -11.68
C ALA A 278 22.39 2.20 -12.18
N LYS A 279 21.87 3.30 -11.60
CA LYS A 279 20.61 3.91 -12.04
C LYS A 279 20.68 4.47 -13.45
N ARG A 280 21.82 5.00 -13.86
CA ARG A 280 22.05 5.45 -15.26
C ARG A 280 21.99 4.29 -16.25
N GLU A 281 22.57 3.13 -15.91
CA GLU A 281 22.51 1.93 -16.72
C GLU A 281 21.06 1.38 -16.82
N GLU A 282 20.34 1.32 -15.69
CA GLU A 282 18.94 0.89 -15.64
C GLU A 282 18.03 1.77 -16.52
N LEU A 283 18.24 3.09 -16.51
CA LEU A 283 17.44 4.04 -17.29
C LEU A 283 17.85 4.12 -18.78
N LYS A 284 18.83 3.35 -19.24
CA LYS A 284 19.16 3.28 -20.67
C LYS A 284 17.95 2.76 -21.46
N LEU A 285 17.63 3.47 -22.53
CA LEU A 285 16.56 3.10 -23.45
C LEU A 285 17.07 1.99 -24.39
N LYS A 286 16.95 0.74 -23.95
CA LYS A 286 17.26 -0.45 -24.75
C LYS A 286 15.97 -1.26 -24.90
N TYR A 287 15.60 -1.56 -26.15
CA TYR A 287 14.40 -2.33 -26.48
C TYR A 287 14.75 -3.46 -27.45
N THR A 288 14.12 -4.60 -27.24
CA THR A 288 14.19 -5.73 -28.18
C THR A 288 13.42 -5.42 -29.46
N ARG A 289 13.70 -6.16 -30.54
CA ARG A 289 12.95 -6.02 -31.79
C ARG A 289 11.45 -6.29 -31.61
N ARG A 290 11.10 -7.22 -30.71
CA ARG A 290 9.72 -7.55 -30.36
C ARG A 290 9.02 -6.36 -29.73
N GLU A 291 9.63 -5.73 -28.72
CA GLU A 291 9.11 -4.52 -28.07
C GLU A 291 9.00 -3.35 -29.05
N CYS A 292 9.98 -3.15 -29.92
CA CYS A 292 9.93 -2.11 -30.94
C CYS A 292 8.73 -2.29 -31.88
N LYS A 293 8.50 -3.53 -32.38
CA LYS A 293 7.36 -3.85 -33.25
C LYS A 293 6.03 -3.67 -32.52
N MET A 294 5.95 -4.13 -31.27
CA MET A 294 4.76 -4.00 -30.42
C MET A 294 4.37 -2.53 -30.24
N VAL A 295 5.30 -1.67 -29.87
CA VAL A 295 5.04 -0.24 -29.68
C VAL A 295 4.70 0.45 -31.00
N ALA A 296 5.36 0.08 -32.10
CA ALA A 296 5.05 0.62 -33.42
C ALA A 296 3.60 0.27 -33.83
N LEU A 297 3.14 -0.97 -33.58
CA LEU A 297 1.75 -1.38 -33.80
C LEU A 297 0.78 -0.60 -32.92
N TRP A 298 1.07 -0.44 -31.64
CA TRP A 298 0.22 0.34 -30.73
C TRP A 298 0.05 1.79 -31.20
N LEU A 299 1.15 2.47 -31.61
CA LEU A 299 1.08 3.82 -32.13
C LEU A 299 0.34 3.91 -33.46
N ASN A 300 0.55 2.93 -34.35
CA ASN A 300 -0.13 2.87 -35.64
C ASN A 300 -1.65 2.70 -35.52
N ASN A 301 -2.09 1.98 -34.50
CA ASN A 301 -3.50 1.60 -34.31
C ASN A 301 -4.24 2.52 -33.31
N LEU A 302 -3.63 3.63 -32.90
CA LEU A 302 -4.34 4.61 -32.06
C LEU A 302 -5.51 5.23 -32.85
N ALA A 303 -6.68 5.27 -32.23
CA ALA A 303 -7.88 5.93 -32.77
C ALA A 303 -7.80 7.46 -32.60
N MET A 304 -6.75 8.09 -33.16
CA MET A 304 -6.47 9.53 -32.99
C MET A 304 -5.77 10.08 -34.24
N THR A 305 -6.10 11.32 -34.62
CA THR A 305 -5.41 11.95 -35.75
C THR A 305 -3.94 12.26 -35.42
N PRO A 306 -3.05 12.29 -36.42
CA PRO A 306 -1.63 12.60 -36.22
C PRO A 306 -1.39 13.95 -35.55
N GLU A 307 -2.14 15.01 -35.89
CA GLU A 307 -2.02 16.35 -35.31
C GLU A 307 -2.37 16.33 -33.84
N LYS A 308 -3.47 15.64 -33.46
CA LYS A 308 -3.90 15.48 -32.07
C LYS A 308 -2.91 14.69 -31.25
N SER A 309 -2.36 13.63 -31.84
CA SER A 309 -1.27 12.84 -31.26
C SER A 309 -0.03 13.70 -31.00
N CYS A 310 0.38 14.51 -31.98
CA CYS A 310 1.51 15.43 -31.85
C CYS A 310 1.28 16.52 -30.79
N GLU A 311 0.06 17.08 -30.72
CA GLU A 311 -0.33 18.00 -29.65
C GLU A 311 -0.11 17.37 -28.27
N MET A 312 -0.57 16.14 -28.07
CA MET A 312 -0.40 15.41 -26.79
C MET A 312 1.06 15.08 -26.50
N MET A 313 1.85 14.75 -27.52
CA MET A 313 3.28 14.47 -27.39
C MET A 313 4.10 15.72 -27.08
N HIS A 314 3.57 16.92 -27.37
CA HIS A 314 4.31 18.19 -27.32
C HIS A 314 4.92 18.47 -25.94
N SER A 315 4.17 18.27 -24.87
CA SER A 315 4.63 18.50 -23.48
C SER A 315 5.82 17.62 -23.07
N LYS A 316 6.06 16.52 -23.80
CA LYS A 316 7.16 15.56 -23.60
C LYS A 316 7.98 15.35 -24.87
N ARG A 317 8.05 16.34 -25.75
CA ARG A 317 8.68 16.24 -27.08
C ARG A 317 10.10 15.71 -27.03
N GLU A 318 10.94 16.18 -26.11
CA GLU A 318 12.32 15.71 -25.98
C GLU A 318 12.39 14.21 -25.61
N MET A 319 11.51 13.76 -24.73
CA MET A 319 11.44 12.34 -24.38
C MET A 319 10.99 11.53 -25.59
N TRP A 320 9.97 11.98 -26.32
CA TRP A 320 9.51 11.32 -27.52
C TRP A 320 10.58 11.22 -28.60
N VAL A 321 11.38 12.26 -28.84
CA VAL A 321 12.52 12.18 -29.77
C VAL A 321 13.49 11.06 -29.38
N ARG A 322 13.77 10.89 -28.09
CA ARG A 322 14.64 9.80 -27.59
C ARG A 322 13.99 8.44 -27.74
N MET A 323 12.69 8.34 -27.44
CA MET A 323 11.92 7.08 -27.55
C MET A 323 11.78 6.63 -29.00
N ILE A 324 11.44 7.54 -29.93
CA ILE A 324 11.35 7.28 -31.35
C ILE A 324 12.66 6.65 -31.89
N ARG A 325 13.79 7.21 -31.48
CA ARG A 325 15.13 6.69 -31.88
C ARG A 325 15.41 5.33 -31.24
N ALA A 326 15.15 5.18 -29.95
CA ALA A 326 15.42 3.94 -29.20
C ALA A 326 14.55 2.79 -29.68
N LEU A 327 13.29 3.05 -30.03
CA LEU A 327 12.33 2.09 -30.56
C LEU A 327 12.42 1.90 -32.08
N ARG A 328 13.31 2.65 -32.77
CA ARG A 328 13.51 2.58 -34.23
C ARG A 328 12.21 2.79 -35.03
N LEU A 329 11.32 3.67 -34.54
CA LEU A 329 9.99 3.83 -35.15
C LEU A 329 10.04 4.26 -36.61
N ALA A 330 11.05 5.02 -37.03
CA ALA A 330 11.26 5.40 -38.43
C ALA A 330 11.53 4.20 -39.36
N GLU A 331 12.07 3.07 -38.86
CA GLU A 331 12.22 1.86 -39.65
C GLU A 331 10.90 1.16 -39.89
N TYR A 332 9.98 1.20 -38.90
CA TYR A 332 8.65 0.62 -39.01
C TYR A 332 7.73 1.49 -39.87
N ALA A 333 7.81 2.82 -39.74
CA ALA A 333 7.02 3.77 -40.53
C ALA A 333 7.23 3.64 -42.06
N ARG A 334 8.33 2.98 -42.49
CA ARG A 334 8.61 2.69 -43.91
C ARG A 334 8.03 1.36 -44.39
N LYS A 335 7.46 0.56 -43.50
CA LYS A 335 6.94 -0.76 -43.85
C LYS A 335 5.45 -0.69 -44.17
N PRO A 336 4.96 -1.56 -45.10
CA PRO A 336 3.53 -1.70 -45.31
C PRO A 336 2.79 -2.07 -44.03
N GLY A 337 1.61 -1.51 -43.79
CA GLY A 337 0.79 -1.71 -42.58
C GLY A 337 1.10 -0.77 -41.43
N PHE A 338 1.96 0.26 -41.64
CA PHE A 338 2.29 1.28 -40.66
C PHE A 338 2.03 2.69 -41.22
N GLU A 339 0.97 2.85 -42.03
CA GLU A 339 0.65 4.11 -42.71
C GLU A 339 0.36 5.26 -41.72
N ASN A 340 -0.43 4.98 -40.66
CA ASN A 340 -0.74 5.97 -39.63
C ASN A 340 0.51 6.37 -38.82
N LEU A 341 1.40 5.43 -38.54
CA LEU A 341 2.68 5.74 -37.88
C LEU A 341 3.55 6.62 -38.77
N LYS A 342 3.57 6.40 -40.08
CA LYS A 342 4.30 7.24 -41.04
C LYS A 342 3.77 8.69 -41.00
N GLU A 343 2.46 8.84 -41.11
CA GLU A 343 1.83 10.16 -41.07
C GLU A 343 2.08 10.87 -39.73
N LEU A 344 1.98 10.16 -38.60
CA LEU A 344 2.35 10.67 -37.28
C LEU A 344 3.79 11.20 -37.25
N MET A 345 4.75 10.47 -37.85
CA MET A 345 6.15 10.89 -37.90
C MET A 345 6.35 12.14 -38.78
N ASP A 346 5.63 12.21 -39.90
CA ASP A 346 5.70 13.36 -40.80
C ASP A 346 5.16 14.61 -40.14
N VAL A 347 4.01 14.54 -39.42
CA VAL A 347 3.49 15.66 -38.62
C VAL A 347 4.45 16.03 -37.49
N PHE A 348 4.96 15.04 -36.76
CA PHE A 348 5.82 15.29 -35.60
C PHE A 348 7.11 16.04 -35.96
N TYR A 349 7.70 15.77 -37.11
CA TYR A 349 9.00 16.36 -37.50
C TYR A 349 8.90 17.52 -38.50
N CYS A 350 7.91 17.48 -39.37
CA CYS A 350 7.92 18.34 -40.58
C CYS A 350 6.74 19.30 -40.68
N GLN A 351 5.66 19.11 -39.93
CA GLN A 351 4.46 19.93 -40.04
C GLN A 351 4.18 20.77 -38.79
N ALA A 352 3.40 21.85 -38.96
CA ALA A 352 2.92 22.65 -37.85
C ALA A 352 1.61 22.06 -37.29
N TYR A 353 1.46 22.11 -35.97
CA TYR A 353 0.25 21.72 -35.24
C TYR A 353 -0.01 22.68 -34.10
N THR A 354 -1.29 22.84 -33.73
CA THR A 354 -1.72 23.74 -32.66
C THR A 354 -1.59 23.06 -31.28
N VAL A 355 -1.09 23.80 -30.30
CA VAL A 355 -0.98 23.35 -28.90
C VAL A 355 -2.02 24.11 -28.07
N TRP A 356 -3.10 23.41 -27.69
CA TRP A 356 -4.21 23.95 -26.91
C TRP A 356 -3.78 24.72 -25.65
N GLN A 357 -2.83 24.18 -24.89
CA GLN A 357 -2.34 24.84 -23.67
C GLN A 357 -1.68 26.19 -23.96
N GLY A 358 -1.00 26.31 -25.09
CA GLY A 358 -0.41 27.57 -25.53
C GLY A 358 -1.48 28.61 -25.88
N GLU A 359 -2.64 28.19 -26.39
CA GLU A 359 -3.77 29.06 -26.65
C GLU A 359 -4.44 29.54 -25.36
N VAL A 360 -4.66 28.65 -24.40
CA VAL A 360 -5.18 29.01 -23.07
C VAL A 360 -4.28 30.05 -22.39
N GLU A 361 -2.96 29.80 -22.35
CA GLU A 361 -2.02 30.75 -21.76
C GLU A 361 -2.00 32.10 -22.48
N ARG A 362 -2.08 32.09 -23.80
CA ARG A 362 -2.14 33.33 -24.59
C ARG A 362 -3.39 34.15 -24.27
N SER A 363 -4.54 33.51 -24.15
CA SER A 363 -5.80 34.15 -23.77
C SER A 363 -5.76 34.70 -22.35
N ARG A 364 -5.21 33.92 -21.42
CA ARG A 364 -5.01 34.34 -20.03
C ARG A 364 -4.11 35.56 -19.91
N LEU A 365 -2.97 35.58 -20.58
CA LEU A 365 -2.06 36.72 -20.59
C LEU A 365 -2.65 37.99 -21.22
N LYS A 366 -3.65 37.86 -22.09
CA LYS A 366 -4.43 38.96 -22.63
C LYS A 366 -5.57 39.42 -21.71
N ALA A 367 -5.74 38.75 -20.56
CA ALA A 367 -6.88 38.94 -19.65
C ALA A 367 -8.25 38.70 -20.32
N ASP A 368 -8.30 37.86 -21.37
CA ASP A 368 -9.54 37.49 -22.04
C ASP A 368 -10.19 36.30 -21.32
N ALA A 369 -11.05 36.63 -20.35
CA ALA A 369 -11.74 35.63 -19.54
C ALA A 369 -12.67 34.75 -20.38
N ALA A 370 -13.44 35.35 -21.28
CA ALA A 370 -14.41 34.66 -22.12
C ALA A 370 -13.75 33.57 -22.98
N GLN A 371 -12.69 33.96 -23.71
CA GLN A 371 -11.95 33.01 -24.55
C GLN A 371 -11.20 31.97 -23.72
N THR A 372 -10.64 32.35 -22.56
CA THR A 372 -9.95 31.42 -21.67
C THR A 372 -10.92 30.36 -21.15
N PHE A 373 -12.10 30.72 -20.68
CA PHE A 373 -13.09 29.79 -20.19
C PHE A 373 -13.70 28.93 -21.31
N ALA A 374 -13.92 29.49 -22.52
CA ALA A 374 -14.35 28.71 -23.66
C ALA A 374 -13.37 27.61 -24.04
N LEU A 375 -12.07 27.86 -23.96
CA LEU A 375 -11.04 26.86 -24.16
C LEU A 375 -11.00 25.84 -22.98
N LEU A 376 -11.07 26.29 -21.73
CA LEU A 376 -11.01 25.44 -20.55
C LEU A 376 -12.22 24.49 -20.48
N LYS A 377 -13.42 24.93 -20.87
CA LYS A 377 -14.62 24.09 -20.93
C LYS A 377 -14.49 22.91 -21.90
N GLN A 378 -13.65 23.01 -22.93
CA GLN A 378 -13.34 21.88 -23.84
C GLN A 378 -12.59 20.74 -23.13
N ARG A 379 -11.92 21.03 -22.01
CA ARG A 379 -11.14 20.07 -21.22
C ARG A 379 -11.43 20.22 -19.71
N PRO A 380 -12.61 19.78 -19.24
CA PRO A 380 -13.06 19.99 -17.85
C PRO A 380 -12.04 19.57 -16.79
N GLY A 381 -11.33 18.45 -16.99
CA GLY A 381 -10.29 18.00 -16.08
C GLY A 381 -9.07 18.94 -15.98
N MET A 382 -8.76 19.70 -17.03
CA MET A 382 -7.71 20.74 -17.00
C MET A 382 -8.24 22.02 -16.35
N PHE A 383 -9.51 22.35 -16.60
CA PHE A 383 -10.18 23.46 -15.91
C PHE A 383 -10.15 23.24 -14.39
N ALA A 384 -10.58 22.08 -13.91
CA ALA A 384 -10.56 21.71 -12.50
C ALA A 384 -9.16 21.86 -11.87
N ARG A 385 -8.11 21.40 -12.54
CA ARG A 385 -6.73 21.51 -12.02
C ARG A 385 -6.19 22.94 -11.98
N SER A 386 -6.75 23.84 -12.77
CA SER A 386 -6.39 25.27 -12.79
C SER A 386 -7.44 26.16 -12.13
N LEU A 387 -8.50 25.59 -11.53
CA LEU A 387 -9.63 26.33 -10.97
C LEU A 387 -9.19 27.45 -10.02
N PHE A 388 -8.47 27.09 -8.97
CA PHE A 388 -8.04 28.04 -7.95
C PHE A 388 -7.15 29.17 -8.50
N ALA A 389 -6.24 28.84 -9.42
CA ALA A 389 -5.42 29.86 -10.07
C ALA A 389 -6.25 30.78 -10.97
N ASN A 390 -7.29 30.27 -11.64
CA ASN A 390 -8.19 31.09 -12.42
C ASN A 390 -9.10 31.95 -11.54
N MET A 391 -9.55 31.47 -10.39
CA MET A 391 -10.29 32.28 -9.40
C MET A 391 -9.45 33.48 -8.93
N LEU A 392 -8.16 33.28 -8.69
CA LEU A 392 -7.25 34.35 -8.32
C LEU A 392 -6.94 35.32 -9.51
N TRP A 393 -7.03 34.85 -10.75
CA TRP A 393 -6.69 35.63 -11.94
C TRP A 393 -7.88 36.43 -12.46
N PHE A 394 -9.06 35.83 -12.53
CA PHE A 394 -10.26 36.43 -13.13
C PHE A 394 -11.36 36.76 -12.11
N GLY A 395 -11.18 36.41 -10.84
CA GLY A 395 -12.21 36.49 -9.80
C GLY A 395 -13.01 35.18 -9.63
N PRO A 396 -13.58 34.97 -8.41
CA PRO A 396 -14.32 33.77 -8.11
C PRO A 396 -15.64 33.64 -8.88
N GLU A 397 -16.45 34.72 -8.97
CA GLU A 397 -17.78 34.68 -9.56
C GLU A 397 -17.78 34.18 -11.02
N GLU A 398 -17.01 34.82 -11.89
CA GLU A 398 -16.93 34.46 -13.31
C GLU A 398 -16.33 33.07 -13.52
N THR A 399 -15.30 32.72 -12.72
CA THR A 399 -14.62 31.46 -12.82
C THR A 399 -15.52 30.31 -12.38
N LEU A 400 -16.24 30.44 -11.25
CA LEU A 400 -17.14 29.41 -10.74
C LEU A 400 -18.40 29.29 -11.61
N ALA A 401 -18.94 30.40 -12.14
CA ALA A 401 -20.04 30.34 -13.09
C ALA A 401 -19.69 29.52 -14.33
N ALA A 402 -18.52 29.80 -14.94
CA ALA A 402 -18.02 29.02 -16.07
C ALA A 402 -17.72 27.55 -15.73
N PHE A 403 -17.22 27.28 -14.51
CA PHE A 403 -16.89 25.93 -14.05
C PHE A 403 -18.13 25.08 -13.74
N LYS A 404 -19.20 25.67 -13.19
CA LYS A 404 -20.47 25.01 -12.93
C LYS A 404 -21.09 24.34 -14.15
N GLU A 405 -20.87 24.90 -15.34
CA GLU A 405 -21.39 24.33 -16.58
C GLU A 405 -20.75 22.96 -16.92
N VAL A 406 -19.55 22.67 -16.44
CA VAL A 406 -18.77 21.45 -16.81
C VAL A 406 -18.38 20.57 -15.63
N VAL A 407 -18.65 20.99 -14.40
CA VAL A 407 -18.22 20.24 -13.20
C VAL A 407 -18.87 18.84 -13.13
N HIS A 408 -20.07 18.66 -13.67
CA HIS A 408 -20.77 17.38 -13.74
C HIS A 408 -20.06 16.36 -14.64
N LEU A 409 -19.19 16.81 -15.57
CA LEU A 409 -18.38 15.95 -16.46
C LEU A 409 -17.08 15.46 -15.79
N LEU A 410 -16.77 15.96 -14.59
CA LEU A 410 -15.55 15.58 -13.88
C LEU A 410 -15.75 14.25 -13.15
N PRO A 411 -14.67 13.44 -12.98
CA PRO A 411 -14.73 12.31 -12.04
C PRO A 411 -15.01 12.80 -10.61
N ALA A 412 -15.83 12.07 -9.85
CA ALA A 412 -16.18 12.40 -8.46
C ALA A 412 -14.94 12.59 -7.59
N ARG A 413 -13.92 11.76 -7.79
CA ARG A 413 -12.62 11.87 -7.13
C ARG A 413 -11.99 13.26 -7.28
N LEU A 414 -12.03 13.86 -8.47
CA LEU A 414 -11.45 15.17 -8.69
C LEU A 414 -12.25 16.28 -8.00
N VAL A 415 -13.58 16.15 -7.98
CA VAL A 415 -14.47 17.07 -7.26
C VAL A 415 -14.18 17.02 -5.75
N VAL A 416 -14.15 15.84 -5.15
CA VAL A 416 -13.80 15.67 -3.72
C VAL A 416 -12.40 16.26 -3.44
N THR A 417 -11.43 16.03 -4.32
CA THR A 417 -10.07 16.59 -4.18
C THR A 417 -10.09 18.14 -4.17
N LEU A 418 -10.88 18.77 -5.00
CA LEU A 418 -10.99 20.25 -5.01
C LEU A 418 -11.51 20.76 -3.65
N GLY A 419 -12.61 20.18 -3.14
CA GLY A 419 -13.15 20.59 -1.85
C GLY A 419 -12.15 20.45 -0.70
N MET A 420 -11.40 19.34 -0.68
CA MET A 420 -10.40 19.06 0.36
C MET A 420 -9.19 20.02 0.34
N TYR A 421 -8.76 20.47 -0.84
CA TYR A 421 -7.54 21.26 -0.96
C TYR A 421 -7.77 22.77 -1.09
N ALA A 422 -9.00 23.23 -1.14
CA ALA A 422 -9.33 24.66 -1.27
C ALA A 422 -8.75 25.49 -0.13
N GLU A 423 -8.96 25.07 1.11
CA GLU A 423 -8.47 25.77 2.31
C GLU A 423 -6.94 25.97 2.27
N SER A 424 -6.19 24.90 2.12
CA SER A 424 -4.73 24.96 2.07
C SER A 424 -4.18 25.72 0.85
N TYR A 425 -4.98 25.90 -0.22
CA TYR A 425 -4.57 26.66 -1.39
C TYR A 425 -4.72 28.15 -1.20
N PHE A 426 -5.80 28.59 -0.56
CA PHE A 426 -6.12 30.02 -0.41
C PHE A 426 -5.60 30.61 0.92
N GLU A 427 -5.00 29.80 1.81
CA GLU A 427 -4.42 30.29 3.04
C GLU A 427 -3.16 31.14 2.78
N GLN A 428 -3.18 32.39 3.31
CA GLN A 428 -2.04 33.30 3.18
C GLN A 428 -0.82 32.82 3.98
N GLY A 429 0.36 32.87 3.35
CA GLY A 429 1.62 32.48 4.02
C GLY A 429 1.80 30.99 4.26
N HIS A 430 0.79 30.15 3.98
CA HIS A 430 0.87 28.73 4.19
C HIS A 430 1.61 28.02 3.06
N LYS A 431 2.69 27.30 3.39
CA LYS A 431 3.40 26.44 2.45
C LYS A 431 2.71 25.09 2.35
N ARG A 432 2.16 24.79 1.20
CA ARG A 432 1.44 23.54 0.95
C ARG A 432 2.40 22.37 0.82
N MET A 433 2.11 21.29 1.54
CA MET A 433 2.82 20.03 1.33
C MET A 433 2.22 19.28 0.15
N VAL A 434 3.04 18.99 -0.85
CA VAL A 434 2.67 18.16 -2.01
C VAL A 434 3.61 16.98 -2.07
N LYS A 435 3.06 15.76 -2.10
CA LYS A 435 3.81 14.53 -2.34
C LYS A 435 3.54 14.07 -3.78
N PRO A 436 4.45 14.35 -4.74
CA PRO A 436 4.30 13.82 -6.08
C PRO A 436 4.37 12.30 -6.06
N LEU A 437 3.61 11.65 -6.93
CA LEU A 437 3.65 10.20 -7.06
C LEU A 437 5.10 9.73 -7.33
N GLY A 438 5.62 8.82 -6.52
CA GLY A 438 7.02 8.37 -6.60
C GLY A 438 8.08 9.42 -6.22
N GLY A 439 7.67 10.54 -5.60
CA GLY A 439 8.54 11.62 -5.14
C GLY A 439 8.50 11.82 -3.63
N ASN A 440 9.48 12.58 -3.12
CA ASN A 440 9.47 13.04 -1.73
C ASN A 440 8.42 14.15 -1.55
N ALA A 441 7.92 14.32 -0.34
CA ALA A 441 7.11 15.47 0.00
C ALA A 441 7.90 16.78 -0.27
N LEU A 442 7.23 17.73 -0.85
CA LEU A 442 7.77 19.06 -1.19
C LEU A 442 6.85 20.12 -0.57
N LEU A 443 7.45 21.11 0.04
CA LEU A 443 6.75 22.33 0.42
C LEU A 443 6.72 23.28 -0.78
N ILE A 444 5.53 23.72 -1.17
CA ILE A 444 5.29 24.65 -2.27
C ILE A 444 4.82 25.97 -1.67
N GLU A 445 5.46 27.05 -2.07
CA GLU A 445 5.07 28.41 -1.67
C GLU A 445 3.62 28.72 -2.13
N PRO A 446 2.90 29.60 -1.42
CA PRO A 446 1.59 30.07 -1.85
C PRO A 446 1.65 30.69 -3.25
N HIS A 447 0.53 30.66 -3.96
CA HIS A 447 0.46 31.36 -5.24
C HIS A 447 0.59 32.87 -5.01
N TYR A 448 1.43 33.53 -5.80
CA TYR A 448 1.75 34.95 -5.61
C TYR A 448 0.52 35.89 -5.64
N LEU A 449 -0.55 35.51 -6.37
CA LEU A 449 -1.78 36.30 -6.42
C LEU A 449 -2.60 36.24 -5.11
N VAL A 450 -2.35 35.27 -4.24
CA VAL A 450 -3.05 35.19 -2.93
C VAL A 450 -2.85 36.45 -2.11
N SER A 451 -1.66 37.06 -2.21
CA SER A 451 -1.35 38.31 -1.49
C SER A 451 -2.15 39.55 -1.98
N LEU A 452 -2.84 39.46 -3.09
CA LEU A 452 -3.68 40.56 -3.65
C LEU A 452 -5.10 40.53 -3.06
N TYR A 453 -5.48 39.51 -2.34
CA TYR A 453 -6.80 39.33 -1.75
C TYR A 453 -6.76 39.46 -0.22
N MET A 454 -7.84 39.99 0.35
CA MET A 454 -8.02 40.01 1.81
C MET A 454 -8.39 38.64 2.32
N GLU A 455 -8.09 38.35 3.58
CA GLU A 455 -8.33 37.04 4.21
C GLU A 455 -9.80 36.60 4.12
N ASP A 456 -10.73 37.51 4.32
CA ASP A 456 -12.17 37.21 4.23
C ASP A 456 -12.60 36.81 2.82
N GLN A 457 -12.03 37.47 1.78
CA GLN A 457 -12.27 37.10 0.37
C GLN A 457 -11.75 35.67 0.07
N LEU A 458 -10.58 35.35 0.61
CA LEU A 458 -10.03 33.99 0.43
C LEU A 458 -10.84 32.93 1.15
N LYS A 459 -11.35 33.23 2.36
CA LYS A 459 -12.28 32.35 3.09
C LYS A 459 -13.58 32.13 2.35
N GLU A 460 -14.14 33.17 1.73
CA GLU A 460 -15.33 33.05 0.90
C GLU A 460 -15.08 32.16 -0.32
N MET A 461 -13.94 32.33 -1.02
CA MET A 461 -13.54 31.43 -2.12
C MET A 461 -13.45 29.96 -1.69
N VAL A 462 -12.90 29.69 -0.50
CA VAL A 462 -12.86 28.32 0.07
C VAL A 462 -14.27 27.77 0.22
N LYS A 463 -15.15 28.52 0.86
CA LYS A 463 -16.52 28.14 1.13
C LYS A 463 -17.30 27.88 -0.16
N GLU A 464 -17.24 28.78 -1.15
CA GLU A 464 -17.90 28.61 -2.45
C GLU A 464 -17.44 27.34 -3.18
N VAL A 465 -16.15 27.02 -3.15
CA VAL A 465 -15.61 25.78 -3.74
C VAL A 465 -16.12 24.55 -2.97
N GLN A 466 -16.06 24.57 -1.64
CA GLN A 466 -16.52 23.46 -0.81
C GLN A 466 -18.03 23.20 -0.97
N ASP A 467 -18.83 24.25 -1.00
CA ASP A 467 -20.28 24.14 -1.18
C ASP A 467 -20.62 23.57 -2.56
N LEU A 468 -19.96 24.06 -3.62
CA LEU A 468 -20.11 23.52 -4.96
C LEU A 468 -19.72 22.03 -5.03
N CYS A 469 -18.61 21.64 -4.41
CA CYS A 469 -18.17 20.25 -4.41
C CYS A 469 -19.15 19.34 -3.66
N LYS A 470 -19.68 19.78 -2.51
CA LYS A 470 -20.69 19.04 -1.75
C LYS A 470 -21.98 18.88 -2.54
N GLU A 471 -22.46 19.93 -3.18
CA GLU A 471 -23.66 19.92 -4.05
C GLU A 471 -23.52 18.89 -5.18
N VAL A 472 -22.37 18.90 -5.87
CA VAL A 472 -22.11 17.97 -6.99
C VAL A 472 -22.05 16.53 -6.50
N VAL A 473 -21.40 16.25 -5.36
CA VAL A 473 -21.32 14.91 -4.79
C VAL A 473 -22.69 14.43 -4.33
N ALA A 474 -23.47 15.27 -3.65
CA ALA A 474 -24.83 14.95 -3.22
C ALA A 474 -25.75 14.64 -4.41
N THR A 475 -25.68 15.47 -5.47
CA THR A 475 -26.45 15.26 -6.70
C THR A 475 -26.16 13.89 -7.35
N ARG A 476 -24.91 13.48 -7.37
CA ARG A 476 -24.51 12.15 -7.89
C ARG A 476 -25.09 11.02 -7.06
N PHE A 477 -25.00 11.13 -5.72
CA PHE A 477 -25.58 10.11 -4.86
C PHE A 477 -27.11 10.05 -5.01
N ALA A 478 -27.79 11.19 -5.14
CA ALA A 478 -29.23 11.22 -5.39
C ALA A 478 -29.60 10.50 -6.69
N ASN A 479 -28.85 10.77 -7.78
CA ASN A 479 -29.06 10.13 -9.07
C ASN A 479 -28.77 8.61 -9.04
N ALA A 480 -27.72 8.18 -8.36
CA ALA A 480 -27.35 6.77 -8.21
C ALA A 480 -28.34 6.00 -7.34
N GLY A 481 -29.00 6.66 -6.39
CA GLY A 481 -30.01 6.05 -5.50
C GLY A 481 -31.41 6.01 -6.09
N ALA A 482 -31.64 6.63 -7.25
CA ALA A 482 -32.98 6.63 -7.87
C ALA A 482 -33.41 5.20 -8.24
N GLY A 483 -34.33 4.63 -7.47
CA GLY A 483 -34.84 3.27 -7.66
C GLY A 483 -34.25 2.18 -6.77
N SER A 484 -33.37 2.51 -5.82
CA SER A 484 -32.77 1.50 -4.91
C SER A 484 -33.79 0.86 -3.96
N GLY A 485 -34.88 1.53 -3.65
CA GLY A 485 -35.92 1.04 -2.69
C GLY A 485 -35.46 0.98 -1.23
N SER A 486 -34.20 1.31 -0.94
CA SER A 486 -33.69 1.37 0.43
C SER A 486 -34.30 2.53 1.20
N ALA A 487 -34.65 2.32 2.47
CA ALA A 487 -35.23 3.34 3.35
C ALA A 487 -34.30 3.69 4.53
N SER A 488 -33.35 2.79 4.86
CA SER A 488 -32.49 2.92 6.02
C SER A 488 -31.02 2.53 5.71
N MET A 489 -30.11 3.14 6.47
CA MET A 489 -28.67 2.88 6.34
C MET A 489 -28.00 2.81 7.71
N TYR A 490 -27.19 1.79 7.92
CA TYR A 490 -26.28 1.71 9.06
C TYR A 490 -24.84 2.04 8.62
N ILE A 491 -24.18 2.90 9.38
CA ILE A 491 -22.77 3.27 9.18
C ILE A 491 -22.02 2.94 10.48
N ASP A 492 -21.08 1.99 10.40
CA ASP A 492 -20.22 1.67 11.54
C ASP A 492 -19.42 2.92 11.96
N PRO A 493 -19.42 3.31 13.25
CA PRO A 493 -18.68 4.46 13.75
C PRO A 493 -17.18 4.45 13.38
N MET A 494 -16.57 3.27 13.25
CA MET A 494 -15.17 3.15 12.84
C MET A 494 -14.89 3.69 11.42
N LEU A 495 -15.89 3.79 10.55
CA LEU A 495 -15.72 4.33 9.20
C LEU A 495 -15.44 5.84 9.18
N PHE A 496 -15.78 6.56 10.25
CA PHE A 496 -15.41 7.97 10.42
C PHE A 496 -13.93 8.15 10.80
N HIS A 497 -13.23 7.08 11.15
CA HIS A 497 -11.78 7.07 11.39
C HIS A 497 -10.96 6.67 10.17
N ILE A 498 -11.59 6.34 9.06
CA ILE A 498 -10.92 5.91 7.82
C ILE A 498 -10.97 7.05 6.81
N PRO A 499 -9.85 7.76 6.55
CA PRO A 499 -9.83 8.82 5.54
C PRO A 499 -9.92 8.21 4.14
N LEU A 500 -10.66 8.85 3.25
CA LEU A 500 -10.72 8.44 1.87
C LEU A 500 -9.38 8.76 1.18
N SER A 501 -8.64 7.73 0.81
CA SER A 501 -7.35 7.88 0.17
C SER A 501 -7.51 8.25 -1.30
N ILE A 502 -7.32 9.53 -1.61
CA ILE A 502 -7.35 10.01 -2.98
C ILE A 502 -5.92 10.24 -3.47
N GLY A 503 -5.41 9.28 -4.25
CA GLY A 503 -4.09 9.39 -4.88
C GLY A 503 -2.91 9.00 -4.00
N ASP A 504 -3.13 8.61 -2.75
CA ASP A 504 -2.08 8.05 -1.91
C ASP A 504 -1.99 6.53 -2.16
N ARG A 505 -0.78 6.02 -2.22
CA ARG A 505 -0.49 4.61 -2.45
C ARG A 505 0.43 4.12 -1.34
N SER A 506 0.06 2.99 -0.73
CA SER A 506 0.95 2.25 0.15
C SER A 506 1.98 1.47 -0.67
N GLU A 507 3.25 1.57 -0.29
CA GLU A 507 4.34 0.77 -0.86
C GLU A 507 4.61 -0.49 -0.01
N THR A 508 3.91 -0.63 1.11
CA THR A 508 4.02 -1.76 2.02
C THR A 508 2.92 -2.78 1.78
N VAL A 509 3.16 -4.03 2.14
CA VAL A 509 2.16 -5.10 2.11
C VAL A 509 1.44 -5.16 3.45
N GLN A 510 0.12 -5.03 3.42
CA GLN A 510 -0.73 -5.18 4.60
C GLN A 510 -1.35 -6.59 4.56
N ASP A 511 -0.84 -7.49 5.38
CA ASP A 511 -1.18 -8.92 5.25
C ASP A 511 -2.65 -9.25 5.57
N THR A 512 -3.30 -8.48 6.47
CA THR A 512 -4.63 -8.84 6.97
C THR A 512 -5.62 -7.70 7.15
N SER A 513 -5.24 -6.46 6.91
CA SER A 513 -6.13 -5.32 7.03
C SER A 513 -5.81 -4.25 6.01
N CYS A 514 -6.85 -3.69 5.40
CA CYS A 514 -6.71 -2.56 4.49
C CYS A 514 -6.72 -1.26 5.28
N ALA A 515 -5.57 -0.85 5.80
CA ALA A 515 -5.43 0.46 6.40
C ALA A 515 -4.90 1.46 5.37
N LEU A 516 -5.69 2.48 5.07
CA LEU A 516 -5.26 3.61 4.26
C LEU A 516 -4.41 4.55 5.10
N GLN A 517 -3.45 5.22 4.47
CA GLN A 517 -2.65 6.25 5.17
C GLN A 517 -3.55 7.30 5.81
N GLY A 518 -3.32 7.57 7.09
CA GLY A 518 -4.15 8.44 7.90
C GLY A 518 -5.29 7.74 8.63
N THR A 519 -5.47 6.42 8.45
CA THR A 519 -6.43 5.66 9.27
C THR A 519 -6.05 5.80 10.74
N ARG A 520 -7.05 6.11 11.57
CA ARG A 520 -6.91 6.29 13.00
C ARG A 520 -7.32 5.01 13.72
N PHE A 521 -6.46 4.55 14.61
CA PHE A 521 -6.67 3.35 15.41
C PHE A 521 -6.76 3.75 16.88
N PRO A 522 -7.92 3.63 17.52
CA PRO A 522 -8.04 3.80 18.96
C PRO A 522 -7.08 2.85 19.69
N VAL A 523 -6.35 3.35 20.66
CA VAL A 523 -5.41 2.53 21.44
C VAL A 523 -6.18 1.68 22.44
N GLU A 524 -5.81 0.41 22.52
CA GLU A 524 -6.33 -0.52 23.51
C GLU A 524 -5.45 -0.53 24.76
N GLY A 525 -6.01 -0.06 25.89
CA GLY A 525 -5.33 -0.03 27.18
C GLY A 525 -4.41 1.19 27.37
N ASP A 526 -3.61 1.17 28.41
CA ASP A 526 -2.75 2.29 28.83
C ASP A 526 -1.32 2.16 28.33
N LYS A 527 -0.94 1.02 27.73
CA LYS A 527 0.41 0.75 27.25
C LYS A 527 0.41 0.18 25.85
N VAL A 528 1.23 0.78 25.00
CA VAL A 528 1.41 0.37 23.60
C VAL A 528 2.83 -0.14 23.42
N ARG A 529 2.96 -1.29 22.77
CA ARG A 529 4.25 -1.80 22.31
C ARG A 529 4.39 -1.59 20.82
N LEU A 530 5.36 -0.78 20.43
CA LEU A 530 5.85 -0.71 19.06
C LEU A 530 6.82 -1.86 18.83
N PHE A 531 6.81 -2.44 17.66
CA PHE A 531 7.78 -3.48 17.32
C PHE A 531 8.24 -3.40 15.87
N MET A 532 9.44 -3.91 15.65
CA MET A 532 10.05 -4.08 14.35
C MET A 532 10.72 -5.45 14.28
N GLN A 533 10.51 -6.18 13.18
CA GLN A 533 11.13 -7.48 12.92
C GLN A 533 11.86 -7.47 11.59
N TRP A 534 13.04 -8.09 11.53
CA TRP A 534 13.81 -8.18 10.28
C TRP A 534 14.69 -9.43 10.22
N GLY A 535 15.24 -9.69 9.03
CA GLY A 535 16.33 -10.65 8.81
C GLY A 535 15.92 -12.10 8.65
N LYS A 536 14.65 -12.48 8.85
CA LYS A 536 14.23 -13.87 8.71
C LYS A 536 14.35 -14.36 7.26
N GLY A 537 14.89 -15.58 7.11
CA GLY A 537 15.08 -16.24 5.82
C GLY A 537 16.28 -15.72 5.03
N LEU A 538 17.00 -14.73 5.55
CA LEU A 538 18.22 -14.21 4.97
C LEU A 538 19.45 -14.91 5.55
N PRO A 539 20.60 -14.98 4.84
CA PRO A 539 21.86 -15.43 5.41
C PRO A 539 22.27 -14.61 6.63
N ALA A 540 23.05 -15.18 7.53
CA ALA A 540 23.63 -14.45 8.66
C ALA A 540 24.31 -13.18 8.20
N GLN A 541 23.95 -12.05 8.79
CA GLN A 541 24.38 -10.74 8.34
C GLN A 541 24.35 -9.71 9.47
N HIS A 542 25.14 -8.66 9.29
CA HIS A 542 25.11 -7.49 10.14
C HIS A 542 24.13 -6.45 9.59
N LEU A 543 22.84 -6.81 9.59
CA LEU A 543 21.76 -5.89 9.29
C LEU A 543 21.36 -5.17 10.57
N ASP A 544 21.91 -3.99 10.70
CA ASP A 544 21.64 -3.08 11.80
C ASP A 544 20.43 -2.21 11.45
N MET A 545 19.31 -2.52 12.08
CA MET A 545 18.04 -1.82 11.90
C MET A 545 17.62 -1.27 13.25
N ASP A 546 17.34 0.02 13.31
CA ASP A 546 16.94 0.71 14.53
C ASP A 546 15.44 0.99 14.56
N LEU A 547 14.79 0.60 15.64
CA LEU A 547 13.49 1.09 16.04
C LEU A 547 13.66 2.31 16.91
N SER A 548 12.85 3.34 16.71
CA SER A 548 12.91 4.54 17.54
C SER A 548 11.54 5.20 17.67
N CYS A 549 11.35 5.99 18.70
CA CYS A 549 10.23 6.89 18.79
C CYS A 549 10.66 8.29 19.21
N HIS A 550 9.98 9.30 18.66
CA HIS A 550 10.19 10.72 18.95
C HIS A 550 9.00 11.24 19.71
N ILE A 551 9.23 11.66 20.94
CA ILE A 551 8.21 12.18 21.87
C ILE A 551 8.26 13.69 21.78
N THR A 552 7.23 14.32 21.23
CA THR A 552 7.12 15.77 21.14
C THR A 552 6.48 16.31 22.41
N LEU A 553 7.26 17.05 23.15
CA LEU A 553 6.87 17.80 24.35
C LEU A 553 6.65 19.29 23.97
N PRO A 554 5.99 20.08 24.79
CA PRO A 554 5.69 21.48 24.48
C PRO A 554 6.92 22.36 24.13
N SER A 555 8.09 22.03 24.67
CA SER A 555 9.31 22.82 24.46
C SER A 555 10.47 22.03 23.84
N THR A 556 10.39 20.70 23.78
CA THR A 556 11.49 19.83 23.34
C THR A 556 10.97 18.57 22.67
N THR A 557 11.86 17.86 22.00
CA THR A 557 11.58 16.51 21.51
C THR A 557 12.57 15.55 22.14
N GLU A 558 12.08 14.51 22.82
CA GLU A 558 12.89 13.41 23.33
C GLU A 558 12.85 12.22 22.40
N VAL A 559 13.95 11.46 22.36
CA VAL A 559 14.10 10.30 21.49
C VAL A 559 14.42 9.07 22.32
N CYS A 560 13.55 8.07 22.26
CA CYS A 560 13.83 6.72 22.73
C CYS A 560 14.34 5.86 21.56
N SER A 561 15.54 5.32 21.69
CA SER A 561 16.24 4.62 20.61
C SER A 561 17.39 3.78 21.15
N TYR A 562 18.18 3.16 20.26
CA TYR A 562 19.35 2.34 20.60
C TYR A 562 20.37 3.05 21.52
N PHE A 563 20.53 4.37 21.42
CA PHE A 563 21.47 5.14 22.24
C PHE A 563 20.85 5.73 23.52
N ASN A 564 19.53 5.77 23.62
CA ASN A 564 18.78 6.26 24.78
C ASN A 564 17.60 5.33 25.06
N LEU A 565 17.90 4.24 25.76
CA LEU A 565 16.98 3.11 25.93
C LEU A 565 15.79 3.42 26.84
N THR A 566 15.87 4.45 27.67
CA THR A 566 14.78 4.78 28.58
C THR A 566 14.63 6.30 28.70
N VAL A 567 13.45 6.75 28.32
CA VAL A 567 13.01 8.15 28.51
C VAL A 567 11.66 8.14 29.23
N ILE A 568 11.17 9.29 29.64
CA ILE A 568 9.88 9.39 30.34
C ILE A 568 8.78 8.84 29.42
N GLY A 569 8.05 7.84 29.91
CA GLY A 569 6.95 7.20 29.20
C GLY A 569 7.36 6.25 28.07
N ALA A 570 8.66 5.99 27.84
CA ALA A 570 9.10 5.06 26.80
C ALA A 570 10.32 4.24 27.20
N LYS A 571 10.31 2.94 26.86
CA LYS A 571 11.41 2.01 27.16
C LYS A 571 11.69 1.10 25.97
N HIS A 572 12.92 1.13 25.48
CA HIS A 572 13.44 0.34 24.37
C HIS A 572 13.97 -1.03 24.86
N SER A 573 13.79 -2.08 24.06
CA SER A 573 14.22 -3.46 24.38
C SER A 573 15.74 -3.68 24.34
N GLY A 574 16.47 -2.81 23.66
CA GLY A 574 17.92 -2.94 23.44
C GLY A 574 18.27 -2.95 21.95
N ASP A 575 19.52 -2.71 21.64
CA ASP A 575 20.09 -2.60 20.29
C ASP A 575 20.61 -3.95 19.80
N ILE A 576 20.09 -4.46 18.66
CA ILE A 576 20.45 -5.76 18.09
C ILE A 576 21.17 -5.57 16.77
N ARG A 577 22.50 -5.73 16.75
CA ARG A 577 23.38 -5.49 15.58
C ARG A 577 23.69 -6.71 14.74
N SER A 578 23.49 -7.91 15.27
CA SER A 578 23.84 -9.17 14.59
C SER A 578 22.72 -10.17 14.72
N ILE A 579 22.33 -10.77 13.62
CA ILE A 579 21.28 -11.79 13.58
C ILE A 579 21.84 -13.13 13.10
N PRO A 580 21.40 -14.23 13.70
CA PRO A 580 21.76 -15.58 13.28
C PRO A 580 21.24 -15.88 11.86
N ASP A 581 21.92 -16.82 11.20
CA ASP A 581 21.53 -17.29 9.86
C ASP A 581 20.08 -17.78 9.85
N LYS A 582 19.28 -17.29 8.87
CA LYS A 582 17.87 -17.63 8.63
C LYS A 582 16.90 -17.33 9.77
N LYS A 583 17.35 -16.79 10.88
CA LYS A 583 16.48 -16.62 12.08
C LYS A 583 16.03 -15.19 12.13
N GLY A 584 16.01 -14.25 11.92
CA GLY A 584 15.52 -12.90 12.15
C GLY A 584 15.55 -12.51 13.63
N THR A 585 15.29 -11.28 13.86
CA THR A 585 15.24 -10.67 15.18
C THR A 585 14.20 -9.55 15.24
N ALA A 586 14.00 -8.95 16.43
CA ALA A 586 13.14 -7.79 16.57
C ALA A 586 13.59 -6.88 17.69
N GLU A 587 13.21 -5.63 17.58
CA GLU A 587 13.23 -4.64 18.63
C GLU A 587 11.81 -4.19 18.97
N TYR A 588 11.61 -3.75 20.21
CA TYR A 588 10.37 -3.12 20.63
C TYR A 588 10.60 -1.93 21.54
N ILE A 589 9.63 -1.04 21.56
CA ILE A 589 9.54 0.09 22.51
C ILE A 589 8.19 0.00 23.21
N GLU A 590 8.20 0.03 24.53
CA GLU A 590 6.99 0.15 25.32
C GLU A 590 6.72 1.60 25.64
N LEU A 591 5.48 2.05 25.40
CA LEU A 591 4.98 3.39 25.69
C LEU A 591 3.94 3.30 26.80
N ASP A 592 4.09 4.13 27.83
CA ASP A 592 3.11 4.32 28.90
C ASP A 592 2.34 5.62 28.66
N LEU A 593 1.08 5.50 28.23
CA LEU A 593 0.25 6.64 27.86
C LEU A 593 -0.06 7.57 29.00
N ASN A 594 -0.22 7.04 30.22
CA ASN A 594 -0.51 7.85 31.38
C ASN A 594 0.71 8.70 31.79
N GLU A 595 1.90 8.13 31.66
CA GLU A 595 3.14 8.86 31.92
C GLU A 595 3.41 9.92 30.85
N LEU A 596 3.18 9.62 29.57
CA LEU A 596 3.29 10.56 28.46
C LEU A 596 2.31 11.74 28.61
N ASP A 597 1.05 11.47 28.95
CA ASP A 597 0.04 12.52 29.17
C ASP A 597 0.40 13.41 30.36
N ARG A 598 0.89 12.82 31.44
CA ARG A 598 1.33 13.56 32.64
C ARG A 598 2.43 14.59 32.36
N VAL A 599 3.35 14.28 31.43
CA VAL A 599 4.43 15.20 31.03
C VAL A 599 4.03 16.15 29.92
N GLY A 600 2.79 16.08 29.45
CA GLY A 600 2.24 16.94 28.41
C GLY A 600 2.76 16.60 27.00
N ALA A 601 3.11 15.34 26.76
CA ALA A 601 3.47 14.90 25.42
C ALA A 601 2.28 15.08 24.45
N GLN A 602 2.52 15.70 23.30
CA GLN A 602 1.49 15.97 22.31
C GLN A 602 1.32 14.76 21.40
N TYR A 603 2.40 14.30 20.83
CA TYR A 603 2.42 13.09 20.00
C TYR A 603 3.75 12.36 20.06
N VAL A 604 3.72 11.09 19.66
CA VAL A 604 4.89 10.22 19.55
C VAL A 604 4.98 9.67 18.14
N ALA A 605 6.03 10.04 17.38
CA ALA A 605 6.27 9.53 16.05
C ALA A 605 7.03 8.19 16.10
N PHE A 606 6.53 7.17 15.41
CA PHE A 606 7.08 5.82 15.33
C PHE A 606 7.96 5.68 14.10
N THR A 607 9.23 5.35 14.30
CA THR A 607 10.19 5.31 13.20
C THR A 607 11.01 4.02 13.20
N CYS A 608 11.38 3.58 12.01
CA CYS A 608 12.39 2.56 11.81
C CYS A 608 13.38 2.99 10.72
N ASN A 609 14.64 2.64 10.89
CA ASN A 609 15.69 2.96 9.92
C ASN A 609 16.77 1.89 9.83
N ALA A 610 17.49 1.89 8.70
CA ALA A 610 18.68 1.09 8.50
C ALA A 610 19.92 1.90 8.88
N TYR A 611 20.69 1.44 9.84
CA TYR A 611 21.91 2.12 10.28
C TYR A 611 23.08 1.87 9.32
N SER A 612 23.44 0.62 9.07
CA SER A 612 24.70 0.28 8.40
C SER A 612 24.57 0.02 6.89
N ASN A 613 23.48 -0.51 6.39
CA ASN A 613 23.35 -0.98 5.00
C ASN A 613 22.47 -0.14 4.08
N GLY A 614 22.10 1.01 4.54
CA GLY A 614 21.58 2.09 3.72
C GLY A 614 20.16 2.00 3.22
N ALA A 615 19.54 0.86 3.23
CA ALA A 615 18.13 0.69 2.89
C ALA A 615 17.45 -0.22 3.90
N ILE A 616 16.18 0.03 4.18
CA ILE A 616 15.36 -0.85 4.98
C ILE A 616 15.35 -2.23 4.32
N SER A 617 15.60 -3.28 5.13
CA SER A 617 15.63 -4.67 4.65
C SER A 617 14.28 -5.08 4.03
N PRO A 618 14.26 -5.76 2.89
CA PRO A 618 13.06 -6.44 2.45
C PRO A 618 12.62 -7.45 3.52
N ASN A 619 11.32 -7.66 3.65
CA ASN A 619 10.68 -8.45 4.71
C ASN A 619 10.78 -7.88 6.14
N LEU A 620 11.13 -6.60 6.28
CA LEU A 620 10.96 -5.90 7.54
C LEU A 620 9.46 -5.77 7.84
N VAL A 621 9.06 -6.16 9.05
CA VAL A 621 7.69 -5.99 9.55
C VAL A 621 7.72 -4.95 10.65
N VAL A 622 6.83 -3.97 10.60
CA VAL A 622 6.63 -2.98 11.65
C VAL A 622 5.16 -2.92 12.06
N GLY A 623 4.91 -2.63 13.32
CA GLY A 623 3.55 -2.56 13.83
C GLY A 623 3.48 -2.14 15.30
N TRP A 624 2.28 -2.24 15.86
CA TRP A 624 2.05 -2.02 17.29
C TRP A 624 0.97 -2.95 17.84
N MET A 625 1.03 -3.15 19.14
CA MET A 625 0.11 -3.99 19.90
C MET A 625 -0.05 -3.48 21.34
N ASN A 626 -1.06 -3.98 22.03
CA ASN A 626 -1.18 -3.73 23.46
C ASN A 626 -0.05 -4.45 24.21
N SER A 627 0.67 -3.75 25.12
CA SER A 627 1.75 -4.30 25.93
C SER A 627 1.31 -5.37 26.95
N ALA A 628 0.01 -5.49 27.21
CA ALA A 628 -0.52 -6.58 28.03
C ALA A 628 -0.23 -7.98 27.44
N TYR A 629 -0.04 -8.06 26.11
CA TYR A 629 0.31 -9.29 25.42
C TYR A 629 1.83 -9.50 25.42
N PRO A 630 2.31 -10.69 25.76
CA PRO A 630 3.74 -10.95 25.84
C PRO A 630 4.42 -10.98 24.47
N MET A 631 5.65 -10.48 24.43
CA MET A 631 6.58 -10.63 23.32
C MET A 631 7.94 -11.05 23.89
N LYS A 632 8.53 -12.11 23.35
CA LYS A 632 9.86 -12.58 23.75
C LYS A 632 10.84 -12.32 22.63
N ILE A 633 11.92 -11.62 22.94
CA ILE A 633 13.01 -11.30 22.01
C ILE A 633 14.30 -11.94 22.52
N SER A 634 15.11 -12.41 21.58
CA SER A 634 16.43 -12.94 21.86
C SER A 634 17.33 -12.73 20.66
N GLU A 635 18.52 -12.18 20.86
CA GLU A 635 19.55 -12.05 19.84
C GLU A 635 19.84 -13.36 19.09
N ARG A 636 19.76 -14.49 19.78
CA ARG A 636 20.10 -15.80 19.23
C ARG A 636 18.93 -16.57 18.65
N ASN A 637 17.72 -16.33 19.16
CA ASN A 637 16.55 -17.18 18.89
C ASN A 637 15.38 -16.45 18.21
N GLY A 638 15.40 -15.09 18.12
CA GLY A 638 14.38 -14.28 17.46
C GLY A 638 13.17 -13.97 18.34
N VAL A 639 12.02 -13.86 17.73
CA VAL A 639 10.81 -13.25 18.30
C VAL A 639 9.68 -14.25 18.39
N ALA A 640 8.94 -14.24 19.51
CA ALA A 640 7.68 -14.95 19.66
C ALA A 640 6.60 -14.00 20.20
N TYR A 641 5.52 -13.84 19.46
CA TYR A 641 4.29 -13.16 19.88
C TYR A 641 3.10 -13.74 19.11
N ASP A 642 1.89 -13.50 19.62
CA ASP A 642 0.66 -13.92 18.94
C ASP A 642 0.25 -12.85 17.91
N PRO A 643 0.20 -13.14 16.60
CA PRO A 643 -0.20 -12.20 15.58
C PRO A 643 -1.63 -11.66 15.76
N SER A 644 -2.54 -12.41 16.39
CA SER A 644 -3.90 -11.95 16.65
C SER A 644 -3.99 -10.79 17.64
N CYS A 645 -2.93 -10.61 18.44
CA CYS A 645 -2.82 -9.51 19.39
C CYS A 645 -2.30 -8.21 18.78
N VAL A 646 -1.87 -8.25 17.52
CA VAL A 646 -1.37 -7.06 16.80
C VAL A 646 -2.54 -6.22 16.34
N GLN A 647 -2.54 -4.92 16.70
CA GLN A 647 -3.58 -4.01 16.26
C GLN A 647 -3.42 -3.64 14.78
N HIS A 648 -2.18 -3.37 14.36
CA HIS A 648 -1.82 -3.12 12.98
C HIS A 648 -0.35 -3.45 12.72
N GLN A 649 -0.07 -4.03 11.56
CA GLN A 649 1.29 -4.26 11.08
C GLN A 649 1.33 -4.24 9.56
N VAL A 650 2.50 -3.90 9.04
CA VAL A 650 2.79 -3.99 7.61
C VAL A 650 4.13 -4.64 7.36
N ARG A 651 4.26 -5.25 6.19
CA ARG A 651 5.51 -5.76 5.66
C ARG A 651 6.04 -4.83 4.58
N VAL A 652 7.28 -4.38 4.72
CA VAL A 652 7.95 -3.58 3.70
C VAL A 652 8.37 -4.50 2.56
N SER A 653 7.71 -4.37 1.41
CA SER A 653 7.93 -5.24 0.24
C SER A 653 9.14 -4.83 -0.59
N GLN A 654 9.37 -3.54 -0.73
CA GLN A 654 10.52 -2.98 -1.43
C GLN A 654 10.91 -1.66 -0.79
N SER A 655 12.16 -1.49 -0.43
CA SER A 655 12.63 -0.20 0.04
C SER A 655 14.00 0.14 -0.54
N VAL A 656 14.05 1.27 -1.22
CA VAL A 656 15.29 1.98 -1.57
C VAL A 656 15.54 3.14 -0.60
N GLN A 657 14.79 3.20 0.50
CA GLN A 657 14.80 4.29 1.46
C GLN A 657 15.48 3.88 2.74
N LYS A 658 15.99 4.84 3.47
CA LYS A 658 16.78 4.59 4.65
C LYS A 658 15.96 4.47 5.92
N GLY A 659 14.81 5.15 5.97
CA GLY A 659 13.93 5.14 7.12
C GLY A 659 12.46 5.34 6.75
N LEU A 660 11.58 4.96 7.67
CA LEU A 660 10.14 5.05 7.55
C LEU A 660 9.54 5.56 8.87
N VAL A 661 8.70 6.59 8.79
CA VAL A 661 7.73 6.89 9.85
C VAL A 661 6.49 6.07 9.57
N PHE A 662 6.17 5.10 10.44
CA PHE A 662 5.07 4.16 10.21
C PHE A 662 3.83 4.45 11.05
N GLY A 663 3.88 5.41 11.97
CA GLY A 663 2.73 5.85 12.73
C GLY A 663 3.04 7.05 13.60
N VAL A 664 1.98 7.71 14.04
CA VAL A 664 2.04 8.76 15.06
C VAL A 664 0.95 8.52 16.10
N LEU A 665 1.33 8.37 17.34
CA LEU A 665 0.41 8.33 18.46
C LEU A 665 0.07 9.77 18.90
N LYS A 666 -1.20 10.12 18.84
CA LYS A 666 -1.76 11.31 19.49
C LYS A 666 -2.05 10.94 20.95
N VAL A 667 -1.29 11.50 21.87
CA VAL A 667 -1.28 11.05 23.27
C VAL A 667 -2.62 11.34 23.96
N LYS A 668 -3.13 12.56 23.80
CA LYS A 668 -4.39 13.02 24.41
C LYS A 668 -5.61 12.29 23.89
N GLU A 669 -5.66 12.11 22.58
CA GLU A 669 -6.76 11.43 21.87
C GLU A 669 -6.68 9.91 22.04
N ARG A 670 -5.54 9.37 22.46
CA ARG A 670 -5.26 7.93 22.55
C ARG A 670 -5.53 7.21 21.23
N GLU A 671 -5.04 7.80 20.15
CA GLU A 671 -5.18 7.26 18.78
C GLU A 671 -3.82 7.15 18.10
N VAL A 672 -3.60 6.06 17.39
CA VAL A 672 -2.46 5.92 16.47
C VAL A 672 -2.94 6.21 15.05
N VAL A 673 -2.34 7.20 14.42
CA VAL A 673 -2.52 7.51 13.00
C VAL A 673 -1.52 6.72 12.19
N TRP A 674 -1.99 5.85 11.29
CA TRP A 674 -1.14 5.09 10.39
C TRP A 674 -0.51 5.99 9.32
N LEU A 675 0.79 5.87 9.14
CA LEU A 675 1.56 6.65 8.17
C LEU A 675 2.53 5.77 7.39
N GLU A 676 2.95 6.25 6.21
CA GLU A 676 4.04 5.70 5.42
C GLU A 676 4.89 6.85 4.88
N ILE A 677 5.62 7.52 5.77
CA ILE A 677 6.45 8.66 5.39
C ILE A 677 7.92 8.22 5.36
N PRO A 678 8.50 8.08 4.16
CA PRO A 678 9.91 7.75 4.04
C PRO A 678 10.79 8.96 4.37
N PHE A 679 11.92 8.72 5.03
CA PHE A 679 12.94 9.74 5.26
C PHE A 679 14.34 9.25 4.87
N GLY A 680 15.22 10.17 4.52
CA GLY A 680 16.54 9.87 3.94
C GLY A 680 17.74 10.15 4.84
N GLY A 681 17.53 10.45 6.14
CA GLY A 681 18.59 10.75 7.08
C GLY A 681 19.38 9.51 7.53
N GLN A 682 20.63 9.70 7.95
CA GLN A 682 21.46 8.60 8.48
C GLN A 682 21.12 8.26 9.93
N THR A 683 20.46 9.14 10.63
CA THR A 683 20.11 8.98 12.04
C THR A 683 18.67 9.42 12.27
N VAL A 684 18.08 8.84 13.29
CA VAL A 684 16.80 9.23 13.84
C VAL A 684 16.71 10.73 14.14
N LEU A 685 17.83 11.36 14.55
CA LEU A 685 17.92 12.79 14.83
C LEU A 685 17.66 13.72 13.62
N SER A 686 17.63 13.17 12.40
CA SER A 686 17.33 13.96 11.19
C SER A 686 15.84 14.04 10.84
N LEU A 687 14.96 13.54 11.71
CA LEU A 687 13.52 13.62 11.51
C LEU A 687 13.04 15.06 11.77
N ASP A 688 12.40 15.66 10.77
CA ASP A 688 11.76 16.97 10.89
C ASP A 688 10.33 16.82 11.44
N THR A 689 10.16 17.13 12.72
CA THR A 689 8.87 17.04 13.40
C THR A 689 7.84 18.01 12.84
N GLN A 690 8.23 19.21 12.38
CA GLN A 690 7.31 20.15 11.73
C GLN A 690 6.74 19.59 10.43
N THR A 691 7.52 18.81 9.69
CA THR A 691 7.03 18.12 8.50
C THR A 691 5.98 17.06 8.85
N ILE A 692 6.12 16.40 9.99
CA ILE A 692 5.13 15.41 10.47
C ILE A 692 3.82 16.10 10.84
N GLU A 693 3.88 17.21 11.60
CA GLU A 693 2.68 18.00 11.95
C GLU A 693 1.88 18.40 10.71
N LYS A 694 2.53 19.05 9.76
CA LYS A 694 1.88 19.44 8.50
C LYS A 694 1.31 18.27 7.70
N TYR A 695 1.93 17.09 7.84
CA TYR A 695 1.40 15.90 7.19
C TYR A 695 0.15 15.38 7.91
N LEU A 696 0.12 15.44 9.24
CA LEU A 696 -1.07 15.10 10.03
C LEU A 696 -2.22 16.06 9.71
N ASP A 697 -1.98 17.38 9.69
CA ASP A 697 -2.97 18.38 9.30
C ASP A 697 -3.57 18.08 7.92
N LYS A 698 -2.71 17.73 6.96
CA LYS A 698 -3.15 17.33 5.63
C LYS A 698 -4.03 16.07 5.63
N LEU A 699 -3.76 15.12 6.53
CA LEU A 699 -4.56 13.90 6.64
C LEU A 699 -5.89 14.16 7.36
N GLU A 700 -5.91 15.06 8.33
CA GLU A 700 -7.13 15.46 9.04
C GLU A 700 -8.11 16.23 8.14
N ALA A 701 -7.58 17.01 7.18
CA ALA A 701 -8.40 17.68 6.19
C ALA A 701 -9.06 16.74 5.17
N LYS A 702 -8.75 15.43 5.20
CA LYS A 702 -9.37 14.46 4.28
C LYS A 702 -10.76 14.07 4.75
N THR A 703 -11.69 14.06 3.80
CA THR A 703 -13.04 13.49 4.00
C THR A 703 -12.93 12.00 4.30
N THR A 704 -13.64 11.54 5.32
CA THR A 704 -13.65 10.13 5.72
C THR A 704 -14.69 9.32 4.94
N VAL A 705 -14.57 8.00 4.99
CA VAL A 705 -15.54 7.07 4.40
C VAL A 705 -16.92 7.28 5.05
N GLY A 706 -16.97 7.41 6.40
CA GLY A 706 -18.21 7.65 7.14
C GLY A 706 -18.89 8.97 6.75
N GLU A 707 -18.13 10.06 6.58
CA GLU A 707 -18.67 11.35 6.14
C GLU A 707 -19.31 11.28 4.74
N LEU A 708 -18.67 10.59 3.79
CA LEU A 708 -19.26 10.43 2.45
C LEU A 708 -20.50 9.53 2.46
N LEU A 709 -20.55 8.50 3.29
CA LEU A 709 -21.74 7.70 3.49
C LEU A 709 -22.87 8.51 4.12
N ALA A 710 -22.56 9.41 5.05
CA ALA A 710 -23.54 10.33 5.62
C ALA A 710 -24.11 11.29 4.56
N ILE A 711 -23.26 11.84 3.68
CA ILE A 711 -23.72 12.65 2.54
C ILE A 711 -24.60 11.82 1.59
N LYS A 712 -24.25 10.55 1.33
CA LYS A 712 -25.05 9.62 0.54
C LYS A 712 -26.42 9.40 1.17
N ALA A 713 -26.46 9.10 2.48
CA ALA A 713 -27.70 8.89 3.20
C ALA A 713 -28.62 10.11 3.11
N GLN A 714 -28.08 11.30 3.35
CA GLN A 714 -28.83 12.56 3.25
C GLN A 714 -29.35 12.81 1.82
N ALA A 715 -28.50 12.61 0.80
CA ALA A 715 -28.86 12.85 -0.60
C ALA A 715 -29.95 11.88 -1.12
N GLN A 716 -30.00 10.67 -0.59
CA GLN A 716 -30.99 9.64 -0.93
C GLN A 716 -32.18 9.60 0.01
N GLY A 717 -32.20 10.44 1.04
CA GLY A 717 -33.28 10.48 2.02
C GLY A 717 -33.37 9.23 2.92
N LEU A 718 -32.23 8.52 3.12
CA LEU A 718 -32.19 7.33 3.95
C LEU A 718 -32.13 7.67 5.43
N LYS A 719 -32.86 6.93 6.25
CA LYS A 719 -32.83 7.08 7.71
C LYS A 719 -31.60 6.38 8.25
N LEU A 720 -30.75 7.09 9.03
CA LEU A 720 -29.63 6.46 9.72
C LEU A 720 -30.14 5.55 10.86
N ALA A 721 -29.65 4.32 10.89
CA ALA A 721 -29.93 3.31 11.89
C ALA A 721 -28.78 3.19 12.89
N ASP A 722 -29.11 2.91 14.15
CA ASP A 722 -28.14 2.71 15.23
C ASP A 722 -27.58 1.27 15.28
N THR A 723 -28.23 0.34 14.58
CA THR A 723 -27.90 -1.09 14.57
C THR A 723 -27.73 -1.58 13.12
N PRO A 724 -27.00 -2.67 12.90
CA PRO A 724 -26.82 -3.27 11.57
C PRO A 724 -28.11 -3.84 10.92
N GLU A 725 -29.24 -3.67 11.54
CA GLU A 725 -30.56 -4.06 11.02
C GLU A 725 -31.11 -2.95 10.11
N ALA A 726 -30.51 -2.72 8.98
CA ALA A 726 -30.86 -1.69 8.00
C ALA A 726 -30.85 -2.27 6.58
N ASP A 727 -31.50 -1.56 5.63
CA ASP A 727 -31.49 -1.99 4.22
C ASP A 727 -30.11 -1.93 3.60
N GLU A 728 -29.32 -0.91 3.97
CA GLU A 728 -27.90 -0.80 3.60
C GLU A 728 -27.04 -0.84 4.86
N VAL A 729 -26.06 -1.73 4.88
CA VAL A 729 -25.17 -1.93 6.05
C VAL A 729 -23.72 -1.76 5.62
N TYR A 730 -23.05 -0.78 6.20
CA TYR A 730 -21.65 -0.49 5.96
C TYR A 730 -20.83 -0.71 7.24
N THR A 731 -20.10 -1.82 7.28
CA THR A 731 -19.30 -2.22 8.43
C THR A 731 -17.81 -1.99 8.17
N ARG A 732 -16.99 -2.17 9.21
CA ARG A 732 -15.54 -2.18 9.07
C ARG A 732 -15.06 -3.29 8.13
N GLU A 733 -15.70 -4.46 8.13
CA GLU A 733 -15.40 -5.58 7.25
C GLU A 733 -15.62 -5.20 5.78
N TRP A 734 -16.74 -4.52 5.48
CA TRP A 734 -16.96 -3.97 4.13
C TRP A 734 -15.84 -3.02 3.70
N ALA A 735 -15.34 -2.19 4.62
CA ALA A 735 -14.26 -1.24 4.33
C ALA A 735 -12.89 -1.89 4.07
N LEU A 736 -12.72 -3.20 4.34
CA LEU A 736 -11.51 -3.94 3.97
C LEU A 736 -11.33 -4.03 2.45
N ASN A 737 -12.41 -4.03 1.69
CA ASN A 737 -12.38 -3.89 0.24
C ASN A 737 -12.37 -2.41 -0.18
N THR A 738 -11.22 -1.75 -0.05
CA THR A 738 -11.09 -0.32 -0.39
C THR A 738 -11.40 -0.02 -1.85
N ALA A 739 -11.28 -0.99 -2.75
CA ALA A 739 -11.65 -0.85 -4.15
C ALA A 739 -13.18 -0.73 -4.29
N ALA A 740 -13.96 -1.59 -3.62
CA ALA A 740 -15.42 -1.49 -3.59
C ALA A 740 -15.88 -0.20 -2.91
N VAL A 741 -15.23 0.20 -1.81
CA VAL A 741 -15.50 1.48 -1.12
C VAL A 741 -15.36 2.65 -2.07
N THR A 742 -14.25 2.74 -2.79
CA THR A 742 -13.99 3.86 -3.70
C THR A 742 -14.84 3.80 -4.97
N LYS A 743 -15.20 2.61 -5.44
CA LYS A 743 -16.16 2.42 -6.54
C LYS A 743 -17.54 2.97 -6.14
N LEU A 744 -18.00 2.70 -4.92
CA LEU A 744 -19.28 3.21 -4.42
C LEU A 744 -19.23 4.73 -4.20
N LEU A 745 -18.24 5.23 -3.48
CA LEU A 745 -18.21 6.62 -3.01
C LEU A 745 -17.67 7.61 -4.04
N LEU A 746 -16.87 7.14 -4.99
CA LEU A 746 -16.26 7.95 -6.06
C LEU A 746 -16.69 7.48 -7.45
N GLY A 747 -17.72 6.65 -7.55
CA GLY A 747 -18.32 6.25 -8.83
C GLY A 747 -18.89 7.45 -9.60
N ASP A 748 -18.80 7.42 -10.94
CA ASP A 748 -19.32 8.47 -11.83
C ASP A 748 -20.76 8.14 -12.23
#